data_de51938d80d20c43beb61eda7754505a
#
_entry.id   de51938d80d20c43beb61eda7754505a
#
_cell.length_a   1.000
_cell.length_b   1.000
_cell.length_c   1.000
_cell.angle_alpha   90.00
_cell.angle_beta   90.00
_cell.angle_gamma   90.00
#
_symmetry.space_group_name_H-M   'P 1'
#
loop_
_entity.id
_entity.type
_entity.pdbx_description
1 polymer ?
#
loop_
_entity_poly.entity_id
_entity_poly.type
_entity_poly.pdbx_seq_one_letter_code
_entity_poly.pdbx_strand_id
1 'polypeptide(L)'
;MKLGVLIFMMLALAIGETSKLFAYEEQQKLPTLKEAIGSKVDLYGNLAISQKNGPSYEFFENILPPPRYVNADFRYYPMVLSAPQARVKARLVSNGSGINLRGGSRSWRDVGLPITFRVGPDEFIFGSLPERVTSPQWLEGWLPVASIDYVHPSPFQTEGGVPIDQKANSREMETYRFEAFADTSNFGSEHGLVMVRFSLIKGIQGKVAVQTEESKKITFTNNILKNSENQTLLMTDAKWIIQRGMLHANLKKGESATLAIFTKTPENDSFKFDTGSFDKHLLKTIQTWRNLIAQATQVEVPEPRVNHAWKNHLVQNFMLLQGDKMNYSASNQYEQLYSAEGSEAVLAMLAWNYKELSKNLMIPILDFSRKGLEHHQAGIKLLDVIRMWAITGDKDWVVAMQPRWEKELQLILNNRNQQNGLLPKERYCGDISTPVHSLCVDAKAWRSLKDIQPLLADLKLEPLLTQVRKAEKEYGVALLKAVRASIRTETDPPFIPIALFDKEEPHSPITSTRIGSYWNIINGFVLASRIFPKGSKEENYLSDYIEKHGGIFMGMTRSGGTAHGFWTGAERVNPLYGSRYSMDLLRRDQPDKFLVGFYGMLAQGLTRDTFIGGEGCTLDPVDAGGRFFYCPPNSAANGFFITMLRNLLVHELDSDDDGEPETLQLAFATSRRWLEDGKTISIQKAPTSFGAVSFNMKSKLGEGRVEVHVELPEKKTPAKTFLRVRLPDGWKIQQCKSGEEKVTVLADGTADLSKFRGALQLEFLVSK
;
A
#
# COMPACT_ATOMS: atom_id res chain seq x y z
N MET A 1 19.70 54.24 47.43
CA MET A 1 19.21 54.49 46.06
C MET A 1 20.11 53.99 44.92
N LYS A 2 21.29 53.42 45.17
CA LYS A 2 22.19 52.90 44.10
C LYS A 2 22.17 51.39 43.89
N LEU A 3 21.55 50.61 44.78
CA LEU A 3 21.46 49.15 44.65
C LEU A 3 20.21 48.69 43.91
N GLY A 4 19.10 49.43 43.92
CA GLY A 4 17.87 49.10 43.22
C GLY A 4 17.91 49.32 41.71
N VAL A 5 18.77 50.23 41.23
CA VAL A 5 18.93 50.53 39.81
C VAL A 5 19.76 49.46 39.10
N LEU A 6 20.71 48.84 39.80
CA LEU A 6 21.57 47.77 39.23
C LEU A 6 20.80 46.47 39.09
N ILE A 7 19.87 46.15 39.99
CA ILE A 7 19.01 44.95 39.92
C ILE A 7 17.96 45.10 38.81
N PHE A 8 17.44 46.32 38.60
CA PHE A 8 16.50 46.58 37.49
C PHE A 8 17.16 46.56 36.11
N MET A 9 18.42 46.97 35.99
CA MET A 9 19.19 46.87 34.74
C MET A 9 19.63 45.42 34.45
N MET A 10 19.95 44.62 35.42
CA MET A 10 20.23 43.17 35.21
C MET A 10 18.98 42.35 34.89
N LEU A 11 17.82 42.69 35.46
CA LEU A 11 16.54 42.07 35.06
C LEU A 11 16.09 42.51 33.67
N ALA A 12 16.33 43.75 33.26
CA ALA A 12 16.00 44.22 31.92
C ALA A 12 16.91 43.61 30.82
N LEU A 13 18.19 43.34 31.15
CA LEU A 13 19.12 42.64 30.28
C LEU A 13 18.80 41.12 30.17
N ALA A 14 18.36 40.48 31.26
CA ALA A 14 17.95 39.10 31.25
C ALA A 14 16.61 38.87 30.49
N ILE A 15 15.70 39.86 30.55
CA ILE A 15 14.45 39.81 29.78
C ILE A 15 14.70 40.16 28.28
N GLY A 16 15.71 40.96 27.97
CA GLY A 16 16.13 41.32 26.62
C GLY A 16 16.87 40.18 25.88
N GLU A 17 17.59 39.32 26.61
CA GLU A 17 18.26 38.15 26.00
C GLU A 17 17.33 36.92 25.89
N THR A 18 16.38 36.74 26.80
CA THR A 18 15.35 35.67 26.67
C THR A 18 14.32 35.97 25.58
N SER A 19 14.11 37.26 25.24
CA SER A 19 13.23 37.60 24.09
C SER A 19 13.91 37.44 22.72
N LYS A 20 15.22 37.26 22.66
CA LYS A 20 15.93 36.89 21.41
C LYS A 20 16.07 35.37 21.22
N LEU A 21 15.73 34.54 22.18
CA LEU A 21 15.72 33.08 22.09
C LEU A 21 14.35 32.50 21.64
N PHE A 22 13.34 33.33 21.61
CA PHE A 22 12.08 33.03 20.92
C PHE A 22 11.95 33.91 19.68
N ALA A 23 12.87 33.76 18.71
CA ALA A 23 12.52 33.94 17.33
C ALA A 23 11.53 32.84 17.05
N TYR A 24 10.23 33.14 17.16
CA TYR A 24 9.16 32.39 16.53
C TYR A 24 9.61 32.19 15.09
N GLU A 25 10.05 30.95 14.72
CA GLU A 25 9.91 30.52 13.35
C GLU A 25 8.44 30.80 13.04
N GLU A 26 8.16 31.73 12.15
CA GLU A 26 6.82 31.89 11.59
C GLU A 26 6.41 30.51 11.08
N GLN A 27 5.62 29.78 11.87
CA GLN A 27 5.05 28.52 11.42
C GLN A 27 4.26 28.90 10.18
N GLN A 28 4.79 28.57 9.02
CA GLN A 28 4.14 28.77 7.75
C GLN A 28 2.72 28.20 7.88
N LYS A 29 1.72 29.07 7.91
CA LYS A 29 0.32 28.69 8.12
C LYS A 29 -0.06 27.67 7.04
N LEU A 30 -0.38 26.44 7.44
CA LEU A 30 -0.83 25.42 6.52
C LEU A 30 -2.06 25.90 5.75
N PRO A 31 -2.12 25.71 4.42
CA PRO A 31 -3.32 25.99 3.67
C PRO A 31 -4.49 25.15 4.18
N THR A 32 -5.68 25.70 4.13
CA THR A 32 -6.89 24.91 4.43
C THR A 32 -7.07 23.80 3.42
N LEU A 33 -7.78 22.73 3.80
CA LEU A 33 -8.07 21.63 2.88
C LEU A 33 -8.79 22.13 1.61
N LYS A 34 -9.69 23.10 1.74
CA LYS A 34 -10.41 23.70 0.60
C LYS A 34 -9.46 24.42 -0.37
N GLU A 35 -8.50 25.17 0.15
CA GLU A 35 -7.46 25.82 -0.67
C GLU A 35 -6.57 24.79 -1.36
N ALA A 36 -6.17 23.74 -0.64
CA ALA A 36 -5.33 22.67 -1.20
C ALA A 36 -6.06 21.86 -2.27
N ILE A 37 -7.34 21.52 -2.07
CA ILE A 37 -8.19 20.87 -3.07
C ILE A 37 -8.39 21.76 -4.30
N GLY A 38 -8.61 23.06 -4.11
CA GLY A 38 -8.79 24.03 -5.22
C GLY A 38 -7.51 24.35 -5.97
N SER A 39 -6.35 23.99 -5.46
CA SER A 39 -5.05 24.26 -6.09
C SER A 39 -4.77 23.32 -7.27
N LYS A 40 -4.10 23.86 -8.30
CA LYS A 40 -3.58 23.08 -9.43
C LYS A 40 -2.21 22.47 -9.14
N VAL A 41 -1.56 22.81 -8.03
CA VAL A 41 -0.28 22.27 -7.59
C VAL A 41 -0.43 21.63 -6.21
N ASP A 42 0.43 20.70 -5.87
CA ASP A 42 0.43 20.00 -4.57
C ASP A 42 0.97 20.93 -3.47
N LEU A 43 0.10 21.72 -2.84
CA LEU A 43 0.50 22.68 -1.80
C LEU A 43 1.12 21.99 -0.58
N TYR A 44 0.52 20.91 -0.12
CA TYR A 44 1.06 20.17 1.04
C TYR A 44 2.36 19.45 0.72
N GLY A 45 2.48 18.89 -0.50
CA GLY A 45 3.73 18.28 -0.95
C GLY A 45 4.88 19.27 -1.03
N ASN A 46 4.63 20.46 -1.59
CA ASN A 46 5.64 21.54 -1.67
C ASN A 46 6.09 22.01 -0.29
N LEU A 47 5.15 22.15 0.67
CA LEU A 47 5.47 22.51 2.06
C LEU A 47 6.26 21.40 2.76
N ALA A 48 5.96 20.12 2.49
CA ALA A 48 6.72 19.01 3.05
C ALA A 48 8.18 19.00 2.58
N ILE A 49 8.41 19.32 1.29
CA ILE A 49 9.78 19.41 0.74
C ILE A 49 10.58 20.54 1.41
N SER A 50 9.93 21.64 1.77
CA SER A 50 10.59 22.77 2.43
C SER A 50 10.89 22.58 3.92
N GLN A 51 10.38 21.48 4.51
CA GLN A 51 10.67 21.17 5.92
C GLN A 51 12.15 20.84 6.14
N LYS A 52 12.65 21.12 7.35
CA LYS A 52 13.98 20.67 7.76
C LYS A 52 14.13 19.16 7.62
N ASN A 53 15.17 18.71 6.96
CA ASN A 53 15.43 17.32 6.58
C ASN A 53 14.39 16.72 5.60
N GLY A 54 13.54 17.55 4.97
CA GLY A 54 12.58 17.16 3.96
C GLY A 54 11.29 16.50 4.49
N PRO A 55 10.54 15.83 3.61
CA PRO A 55 9.27 15.21 3.95
C PRO A 55 9.38 14.19 5.07
N SER A 56 8.34 14.11 5.92
CA SER A 56 8.26 13.15 7.02
C SER A 56 6.81 12.72 7.29
N TYR A 57 6.66 11.60 8.01
CA TYR A 57 5.35 11.13 8.46
C TYR A 57 4.66 12.16 9.36
N GLU A 58 5.39 12.72 10.31
CA GLU A 58 4.88 13.68 11.30
C GLU A 58 4.28 14.94 10.64
N PHE A 59 4.86 15.38 9.51
CA PHE A 59 4.31 16.50 8.76
C PHE A 59 2.91 16.18 8.22
N PHE A 60 2.70 14.97 7.68
CA PHE A 60 1.45 14.61 7.03
C PHE A 60 0.37 14.08 7.98
N GLU A 61 0.72 13.48 9.11
CA GLU A 61 -0.21 12.68 9.91
C GLU A 61 -1.47 13.42 10.41
N ASN A 62 -1.37 14.75 10.61
CA ASN A 62 -2.46 15.55 11.15
C ASN A 62 -3.05 16.55 10.14
N ILE A 63 -2.67 16.47 8.85
CA ILE A 63 -3.19 17.39 7.83
C ILE A 63 -4.67 17.11 7.56
N LEU A 64 -5.04 15.83 7.41
CA LEU A 64 -6.43 15.41 7.23
C LEU A 64 -6.93 14.65 8.45
N PRO A 65 -8.25 14.65 8.71
CA PRO A 65 -8.83 13.74 9.68
C PRO A 65 -8.43 12.29 9.34
N PRO A 66 -8.09 11.46 10.33
CA PRO A 66 -7.76 10.06 10.06
C PRO A 66 -8.96 9.36 9.43
N PRO A 67 -8.74 8.38 8.54
CA PRO A 67 -9.80 7.53 8.07
C PRO A 67 -10.46 6.82 9.25
N ARG A 68 -11.77 6.93 9.39
CA ARG A 68 -12.52 6.25 10.45
C ARG A 68 -13.07 4.93 9.93
N TYR A 69 -13.22 4.00 10.86
CA TYR A 69 -13.87 2.74 10.60
C TYR A 69 -15.38 2.90 10.69
N VAL A 70 -16.12 2.34 9.72
CA VAL A 70 -17.56 2.30 9.73
C VAL A 70 -18.01 1.02 10.46
N ASN A 71 -19.05 1.11 11.28
CA ASN A 71 -19.62 -0.05 11.95
C ASN A 71 -20.64 -0.76 11.05
N ALA A 72 -20.94 -1.96 11.35
CA ALA A 72 -22.11 -2.78 11.09
C ALA A 72 -22.63 -3.00 9.66
N ASP A 73 -22.39 -2.20 8.64
CA ASP A 73 -22.99 -2.46 7.34
C ASP A 73 -22.18 -3.37 6.42
N PHE A 74 -20.99 -3.77 6.85
CA PHE A 74 -20.06 -4.70 6.20
C PHE A 74 -19.59 -4.32 4.78
N ARG A 75 -20.03 -3.22 4.24
CA ARG A 75 -19.66 -2.75 2.91
C ARG A 75 -18.36 -1.97 2.89
N TYR A 76 -18.01 -1.36 4.02
CA TYR A 76 -16.87 -0.48 4.17
C TYR A 76 -15.71 -1.20 4.88
N TYR A 77 -14.55 -1.13 4.28
CA TYR A 77 -13.24 -1.63 4.70
C TYR A 77 -13.24 -2.63 5.87
N PRO A 78 -13.86 -3.78 5.72
CA PRO A 78 -13.75 -4.84 6.71
C PRO A 78 -12.30 -5.32 6.78
N MET A 79 -11.84 -5.63 7.96
CA MET A 79 -10.55 -6.29 8.15
C MET A 79 -10.67 -7.76 7.73
N VAL A 80 -9.79 -8.21 6.83
CA VAL A 80 -9.76 -9.62 6.45
C VAL A 80 -9.11 -10.43 7.55
N LEU A 81 -9.74 -11.52 7.95
CA LEU A 81 -9.19 -12.56 8.82
C LEU A 81 -9.05 -13.85 8.01
N SER A 82 -7.84 -14.21 7.67
CA SER A 82 -7.52 -15.36 6.82
C SER A 82 -6.17 -15.96 7.18
N ALA A 83 -6.04 -17.26 7.08
CA ALA A 83 -4.73 -17.89 6.98
C ALA A 83 -4.07 -17.53 5.63
N PRO A 84 -2.72 -17.66 5.51
CA PRO A 84 -2.05 -17.39 4.25
C PRO A 84 -2.62 -18.25 3.11
N GLN A 85 -2.97 -17.62 1.97
CA GLN A 85 -3.48 -18.29 0.76
C GLN A 85 -4.79 -19.10 0.94
N ALA A 86 -5.49 -18.94 2.06
CA ALA A 86 -6.72 -19.66 2.30
C ALA A 86 -7.82 -19.27 1.31
N ARG A 87 -8.62 -20.25 0.90
CA ARG A 87 -9.79 -20.02 0.02
C ARG A 87 -10.98 -19.46 0.78
N VAL A 88 -11.07 -19.75 2.07
CA VAL A 88 -12.16 -19.34 2.95
C VAL A 88 -11.66 -18.25 3.89
N LYS A 89 -12.33 -17.12 3.91
CA LYS A 89 -11.94 -15.93 4.65
C LYS A 89 -13.11 -15.35 5.42
N ALA A 90 -12.89 -14.95 6.65
CA ALA A 90 -13.83 -14.13 7.41
C ALA A 90 -13.48 -12.65 7.27
N ARG A 91 -14.42 -11.79 7.62
CA ARG A 91 -14.26 -10.33 7.61
C ARG A 91 -14.73 -9.76 8.92
N LEU A 92 -13.81 -9.14 9.64
CA LEU A 92 -14.10 -8.41 10.86
C LEU A 92 -14.57 -7.00 10.51
N VAL A 93 -15.68 -6.59 11.06
CA VAL A 93 -16.08 -5.17 11.06
C VAL A 93 -15.05 -4.40 11.88
N SER A 94 -14.50 -3.34 11.30
CA SER A 94 -13.29 -2.69 11.83
C SER A 94 -13.45 -1.98 13.18
N ASN A 95 -14.70 -1.82 13.67
CA ASN A 95 -14.95 -1.36 15.05
C ASN A 95 -15.13 -2.52 16.06
N GLY A 96 -14.99 -3.78 15.62
CA GLY A 96 -15.16 -4.95 16.47
C GLY A 96 -16.62 -5.37 16.68
N SER A 97 -17.61 -4.73 16.05
CA SER A 97 -19.03 -5.02 16.28
C SER A 97 -19.48 -6.39 15.78
N GLY A 98 -18.74 -7.03 14.90
CA GLY A 98 -19.13 -8.34 14.38
C GLY A 98 -18.16 -8.91 13.36
N ILE A 99 -18.43 -10.18 12.98
CA ILE A 99 -17.74 -10.91 11.94
C ILE A 99 -18.74 -11.33 10.87
N ASN A 100 -18.41 -11.03 9.61
CA ASN A 100 -19.17 -11.47 8.45
C ASN A 100 -18.61 -12.81 7.95
N LEU A 101 -19.46 -13.84 7.96
CA LEU A 101 -19.14 -15.21 7.53
C LEU A 101 -19.50 -15.41 6.05
N ARG A 102 -19.02 -14.55 5.21
CA ARG A 102 -19.39 -14.50 3.80
C ARG A 102 -18.99 -15.75 3.03
N GLY A 103 -19.99 -16.42 2.48
CA GLY A 103 -19.85 -17.69 1.79
C GLY A 103 -19.38 -17.64 0.33
N GLY A 104 -18.85 -16.52 -0.16
CA GLY A 104 -18.31 -16.41 -1.51
C GLY A 104 -19.16 -15.69 -2.56
N SER A 105 -20.30 -15.09 -2.19
CA SER A 105 -21.01 -14.17 -3.07
C SER A 105 -20.21 -12.88 -3.32
N ARG A 106 -20.42 -12.29 -4.47
CA ARG A 106 -19.65 -11.15 -4.99
C ARG A 106 -20.51 -9.95 -5.34
N SER A 107 -21.78 -9.95 -4.94
CA SER A 107 -22.63 -8.80 -5.19
C SER A 107 -22.44 -7.74 -4.11
N TRP A 108 -22.67 -6.49 -4.47
CA TRP A 108 -22.68 -5.36 -3.52
C TRP A 108 -23.68 -5.53 -2.37
N ARG A 109 -24.72 -6.32 -2.57
CA ARG A 109 -25.80 -6.55 -1.60
C ARG A 109 -25.54 -7.74 -0.69
N ASP A 110 -24.59 -8.59 -1.05
CA ASP A 110 -24.26 -9.74 -0.23
C ASP A 110 -23.25 -9.37 0.84
N VAL A 111 -23.75 -9.26 2.05
CA VAL A 111 -22.93 -8.97 3.24
C VAL A 111 -22.64 -10.22 4.05
N GLY A 112 -23.17 -11.39 3.66
CA GLY A 112 -23.06 -12.65 4.39
C GLY A 112 -23.87 -12.66 5.70
N LEU A 113 -23.78 -13.78 6.44
CA LEU A 113 -24.40 -13.94 7.75
C LEU A 113 -23.53 -13.30 8.83
N PRO A 114 -23.97 -12.23 9.51
CA PRO A 114 -23.19 -11.60 10.56
C PRO A 114 -23.30 -12.35 11.88
N ILE A 115 -22.19 -12.40 12.60
CA ILE A 115 -22.14 -12.65 14.03
C ILE A 115 -21.87 -11.32 14.70
N THR A 116 -22.82 -10.86 15.51
CA THR A 116 -22.76 -9.55 16.18
C THR A 116 -22.33 -9.71 17.63
N PHE A 117 -21.48 -8.84 18.11
CA PHE A 117 -20.95 -8.82 19.46
C PHE A 117 -21.61 -7.70 20.27
N ARG A 118 -21.97 -8.02 21.53
CA ARG A 118 -22.65 -7.12 22.45
C ARG A 118 -21.97 -7.16 23.80
N VAL A 119 -22.04 -6.05 24.52
CA VAL A 119 -21.42 -5.90 25.84
C VAL A 119 -22.33 -5.14 26.80
N GLY A 120 -22.09 -5.34 28.10
CA GLY A 120 -22.83 -4.69 29.17
C GLY A 120 -24.15 -5.37 29.51
N PRO A 121 -24.80 -4.97 30.62
CA PRO A 121 -26.04 -5.54 31.08
C PRO A 121 -27.23 -5.26 30.14
N ASP A 122 -27.16 -4.18 29.36
CA ASP A 122 -28.11 -3.75 28.34
C ASP A 122 -27.83 -4.32 26.94
N GLU A 123 -26.78 -5.15 26.82
CA GLU A 123 -26.40 -5.83 25.56
C GLU A 123 -26.18 -4.85 24.42
N PHE A 124 -25.47 -3.75 24.69
CA PHE A 124 -25.12 -2.74 23.70
C PHE A 124 -24.15 -3.29 22.63
N ILE A 125 -24.33 -2.90 21.38
CA ILE A 125 -23.43 -3.38 20.29
C ILE A 125 -22.03 -2.87 20.57
N PHE A 126 -21.05 -3.79 20.61
CA PHE A 126 -19.64 -3.47 20.79
C PHE A 126 -19.18 -2.50 19.68
N GLY A 127 -18.46 -1.45 20.04
CA GLY A 127 -17.89 -0.50 19.09
C GLY A 127 -18.87 0.42 18.36
N SER A 128 -20.18 0.42 18.72
CA SER A 128 -21.18 1.23 18.04
C SER A 128 -21.09 2.74 18.29
N LEU A 129 -20.37 3.16 19.34
CA LEU A 129 -20.08 4.57 19.62
C LEU A 129 -18.61 4.87 19.26
N PRO A 130 -18.36 5.57 18.14
CA PRO A 130 -17.00 5.79 17.63
C PRO A 130 -16.07 6.51 18.60
N GLU A 131 -16.61 7.38 19.47
CA GLU A 131 -15.84 8.12 20.48
C GLU A 131 -15.40 7.25 21.66
N ARG A 132 -15.93 6.03 21.79
CA ARG A 132 -15.68 5.09 22.89
C ARG A 132 -14.88 3.84 22.46
N VAL A 133 -14.60 3.71 21.20
CA VAL A 133 -13.84 2.60 20.62
C VAL A 133 -12.43 3.07 20.26
N THR A 134 -11.42 2.27 20.59
CA THR A 134 -10.06 2.49 20.06
C THR A 134 -10.00 2.09 18.61
N SER A 135 -9.08 2.72 17.85
CA SER A 135 -8.73 2.19 16.52
C SER A 135 -8.22 0.75 16.65
N PRO A 136 -8.57 -0.14 15.72
CA PRO A 136 -7.99 -1.47 15.68
C PRO A 136 -6.47 -1.41 15.62
N GLN A 137 -5.83 -2.33 16.31
CA GLN A 137 -4.38 -2.49 16.31
C GLN A 137 -4.02 -3.93 15.96
N TRP A 138 -2.89 -4.09 15.26
CA TRP A 138 -2.29 -5.38 15.05
C TRP A 138 -1.31 -5.72 16.18
N LEU A 139 -1.27 -6.98 16.57
CA LEU A 139 -0.26 -7.46 17.53
C LEU A 139 1.14 -7.13 17.00
N GLU A 140 2.00 -6.58 17.86
CA GLU A 140 3.35 -6.11 17.48
C GLU A 140 3.35 -5.11 16.31
N GLY A 141 2.22 -4.45 16.05
CA GLY A 141 2.04 -3.48 14.99
C GLY A 141 1.89 -4.06 13.58
N TRP A 142 2.01 -5.39 13.38
CA TRP A 142 1.97 -5.99 12.04
C TRP A 142 1.36 -7.40 11.94
N LEU A 143 1.39 -8.18 13.00
CA LEU A 143 0.81 -9.53 13.03
C LEU A 143 -0.73 -9.47 12.97
N PRO A 144 -1.41 -10.29 12.14
CA PRO A 144 -2.85 -10.18 11.91
C PRO A 144 -3.68 -10.77 13.07
N VAL A 145 -3.42 -10.27 14.25
CA VAL A 145 -4.22 -10.47 15.47
C VAL A 145 -4.77 -9.11 15.84
N ALA A 146 -6.04 -8.89 15.55
CA ALA A 146 -6.72 -7.63 15.81
C ALA A 146 -7.00 -7.47 17.30
N SER A 147 -6.77 -6.26 17.84
CA SER A 147 -7.15 -5.87 19.20
C SER A 147 -7.89 -4.54 19.16
N ILE A 148 -9.05 -4.47 19.85
CA ILE A 148 -9.90 -3.30 19.91
C ILE A 148 -10.45 -3.17 21.34
N ASP A 149 -10.31 -1.99 21.95
CA ASP A 149 -10.89 -1.68 23.25
C ASP A 149 -12.17 -0.85 23.08
N TYR A 150 -13.20 -1.14 23.85
CA TYR A 150 -14.45 -0.42 23.86
C TYR A 150 -14.88 -0.11 25.28
N VAL A 151 -15.17 1.17 25.54
CA VAL A 151 -15.71 1.64 26.81
C VAL A 151 -17.22 1.60 26.73
N HIS A 152 -17.86 0.69 27.49
CA HIS A 152 -19.32 0.58 27.55
C HIS A 152 -19.94 1.87 28.09
N PRO A 153 -20.96 2.44 27.41
CA PRO A 153 -21.66 3.59 27.95
C PRO A 153 -22.36 3.18 29.26
N SER A 154 -22.20 3.97 30.31
CA SER A 154 -22.98 3.77 31.54
C SER A 154 -24.49 3.79 31.21
N PRO A 155 -25.30 2.86 31.70
CA PRO A 155 -26.70 2.88 31.41
C PRO A 155 -27.25 4.23 31.90
N PHE A 156 -27.86 5.01 30.99
CA PHE A 156 -28.61 6.17 31.34
C PHE A 156 -29.84 5.68 32.18
N GLN A 157 -29.81 5.90 33.47
CA GLN A 157 -31.03 5.83 34.24
C GLN A 157 -31.88 7.02 33.80
N THR A 158 -32.89 6.76 33.00
CA THR A 158 -33.90 7.75 32.66
C THR A 158 -35.14 7.49 33.52
N GLU A 159 -35.51 8.42 34.37
CA GLU A 159 -36.81 8.46 34.98
C GLU A 159 -37.60 9.56 34.25
N GLY A 160 -38.68 9.17 33.58
CA GLY A 160 -39.55 10.10 32.85
C GLY A 160 -38.88 10.83 31.65
N GLY A 161 -37.85 10.24 31.00
CA GLY A 161 -37.19 10.83 29.82
C GLY A 161 -36.18 11.94 30.13
N VAL A 162 -35.88 12.18 31.40
CA VAL A 162 -34.84 13.14 31.85
C VAL A 162 -33.67 12.35 32.38
N PRO A 163 -32.40 12.68 31.97
CA PRO A 163 -31.24 12.04 32.54
C PRO A 163 -31.14 12.33 34.03
N ILE A 164 -31.18 11.28 34.87
CA ILE A 164 -30.89 11.43 36.30
C ILE A 164 -29.41 11.44 36.53
N ASP A 165 -28.98 12.59 36.87
CA ASP A 165 -27.86 13.13 37.62
C ASP A 165 -26.57 12.36 37.77
N GLN A 166 -25.58 13.10 37.50
CA GLN A 166 -24.12 13.23 37.74
C GLN A 166 -23.49 12.55 38.99
N LYS A 167 -24.20 11.91 39.87
CA LYS A 167 -23.66 11.12 40.99
C LYS A 167 -23.29 9.68 40.64
N ALA A 168 -23.53 9.23 39.42
CA ALA A 168 -23.03 7.95 38.90
C ALA A 168 -21.52 7.97 38.55
N ASN A 169 -20.83 9.07 38.80
CA ASN A 169 -19.41 9.29 38.48
C ASN A 169 -18.39 8.49 39.32
N SER A 170 -18.82 7.59 40.20
CA SER A 170 -17.92 6.77 41.00
C SER A 170 -17.83 5.29 40.58
N ARG A 171 -18.64 4.86 39.61
CA ARG A 171 -18.51 3.50 39.07
C ARG A 171 -17.50 3.50 37.94
N GLU A 172 -16.42 2.79 38.12
CA GLU A 172 -15.43 2.56 37.05
C GLU A 172 -16.15 1.98 35.83
N MET A 173 -16.16 2.74 34.68
CA MET A 173 -16.83 2.30 33.47
C MET A 173 -16.21 1.00 32.97
N GLU A 174 -17.06 0.07 32.56
CA GLU A 174 -16.62 -1.20 32.01
C GLU A 174 -15.86 -0.97 30.69
N THR A 175 -14.66 -1.54 30.59
CA THR A 175 -13.89 -1.51 29.34
C THR A 175 -13.62 -2.95 28.93
N TYR A 176 -14.04 -3.29 27.73
CA TYR A 176 -13.88 -4.59 27.14
C TYR A 176 -12.79 -4.54 26.06
N ARG A 177 -11.92 -5.55 26.06
CA ARG A 177 -10.99 -5.81 24.96
C ARG A 177 -11.52 -6.95 24.11
N PHE A 178 -11.60 -6.72 22.82
CA PHE A 178 -11.85 -7.71 21.79
C PHE A 178 -10.53 -8.06 21.12
N GLU A 179 -10.24 -9.35 20.94
CA GLU A 179 -9.11 -9.85 20.17
C GLU A 179 -9.62 -10.90 19.19
N ALA A 180 -9.11 -10.87 17.94
CA ALA A 180 -9.48 -11.87 16.92
C ALA A 180 -8.34 -12.12 15.93
N PHE A 181 -8.23 -13.39 15.49
CA PHE A 181 -7.31 -13.81 14.43
C PHE A 181 -7.85 -15.04 13.71
N ALA A 182 -7.41 -15.25 12.46
CA ALA A 182 -7.68 -16.51 11.76
C ALA A 182 -6.66 -17.58 12.15
N ASP A 183 -7.14 -18.77 12.46
CA ASP A 183 -6.27 -19.92 12.73
C ASP A 183 -5.53 -20.36 11.46
N THR A 184 -4.22 -20.57 11.57
CA THR A 184 -3.34 -20.96 10.47
C THR A 184 -3.04 -22.45 10.39
N SER A 185 -3.73 -23.28 11.18
CA SER A 185 -3.67 -24.74 11.00
C SER A 185 -4.32 -25.16 9.69
N ASN A 186 -4.02 -26.35 9.18
CA ASN A 186 -4.66 -26.87 7.98
C ASN A 186 -6.19 -26.87 8.12
N PHE A 187 -6.69 -27.35 9.26
CA PHE A 187 -8.12 -27.33 9.58
C PHE A 187 -8.67 -25.89 9.61
N GLY A 188 -7.98 -24.97 10.30
CA GLY A 188 -8.39 -23.56 10.39
C GLY A 188 -8.41 -22.87 9.03
N SER A 189 -7.42 -23.11 8.19
CA SER A 189 -7.33 -22.57 6.83
C SER A 189 -8.46 -23.10 5.91
N GLU A 190 -8.79 -24.40 6.03
CA GLU A 190 -9.86 -25.01 5.21
C GLU A 190 -11.24 -24.49 5.57
N HIS A 191 -11.49 -24.24 6.87
CA HIS A 191 -12.80 -23.83 7.37
C HIS A 191 -12.92 -22.31 7.63
N GLY A 192 -11.86 -21.54 7.40
CA GLY A 192 -11.85 -20.11 7.72
C GLY A 192 -12.18 -19.86 9.19
N LEU A 193 -11.48 -20.62 10.08
CA LEU A 193 -11.70 -20.60 11.52
C LEU A 193 -11.14 -19.32 12.13
N VAL A 194 -11.98 -18.56 12.83
CA VAL A 194 -11.60 -17.34 13.54
C VAL A 194 -11.68 -17.57 15.04
N MET A 195 -10.58 -17.30 15.73
CA MET A 195 -10.50 -17.28 17.18
C MET A 195 -10.84 -15.90 17.71
N VAL A 196 -11.70 -15.83 18.70
CA VAL A 196 -12.15 -14.57 19.33
C VAL A 196 -12.00 -14.68 20.84
N ARG A 197 -11.53 -13.60 21.46
CA ARG A 197 -11.45 -13.44 22.91
C ARG A 197 -12.04 -12.08 23.33
N PHE A 198 -12.89 -12.10 24.33
CA PHE A 198 -13.33 -10.92 25.07
C PHE A 198 -12.74 -10.93 26.46
N SER A 199 -12.17 -9.81 26.88
CA SER A 199 -11.62 -9.61 28.23
C SER A 199 -12.24 -8.37 28.87
N LEU A 200 -12.58 -8.45 30.16
CA LEU A 200 -12.93 -7.26 30.94
C LEU A 200 -11.67 -6.66 31.55
N ILE A 201 -11.18 -5.54 30.98
CA ILE A 201 -9.94 -4.90 31.41
C ILE A 201 -10.15 -3.82 32.48
N LYS A 202 -11.35 -3.19 32.51
CA LYS A 202 -11.77 -2.27 33.57
C LYS A 202 -13.21 -2.57 33.99
N GLY A 203 -13.59 -2.20 35.21
CA GLY A 203 -14.85 -2.51 35.81
C GLY A 203 -14.75 -3.69 36.79
N ILE A 204 -15.79 -3.95 37.58
CA ILE A 204 -15.82 -5.04 38.58
C ILE A 204 -16.36 -6.32 37.95
N GLN A 205 -17.45 -6.19 37.22
CA GLN A 205 -18.15 -7.28 36.58
C GLN A 205 -18.72 -6.79 35.23
N GLY A 206 -18.57 -7.58 34.19
CA GLY A 206 -19.06 -7.28 32.85
C GLY A 206 -19.78 -8.46 32.24
N LYS A 207 -20.55 -8.20 31.18
CA LYS A 207 -21.27 -9.18 30.39
C LYS A 207 -20.91 -9.02 28.93
N VAL A 208 -20.66 -10.13 28.24
CA VAL A 208 -20.52 -10.18 26.79
C VAL A 208 -21.58 -11.08 26.20
N ALA A 209 -22.08 -10.75 25.01
CA ALA A 209 -23.06 -11.57 24.32
C ALA A 209 -22.71 -11.69 22.82
N VAL A 210 -23.11 -12.81 22.22
CA VAL A 210 -22.96 -13.11 20.80
C VAL A 210 -24.33 -13.42 20.21
N GLN A 211 -24.68 -12.68 19.18
CA GLN A 211 -25.93 -12.82 18.46
C GLN A 211 -25.68 -13.27 17.03
N THR A 212 -26.46 -14.24 16.54
CA THR A 212 -26.55 -14.61 15.14
C THR A 212 -27.86 -14.12 14.53
N GLU A 213 -27.94 -13.97 13.22
CA GLU A 213 -29.20 -13.59 12.54
C GLU A 213 -30.34 -14.58 12.80
N GLU A 214 -30.01 -15.87 12.94
CA GLU A 214 -31.00 -16.96 13.17
C GLU A 214 -31.34 -17.20 14.65
N SER A 215 -31.28 -16.17 15.49
CA SER A 215 -31.39 -16.26 16.93
C SER A 215 -32.61 -17.09 17.46
N LYS A 216 -33.65 -17.31 16.65
CA LYS A 216 -34.84 -18.08 17.01
C LYS A 216 -34.76 -19.59 16.71
N LYS A 217 -33.76 -20.05 15.99
CA LYS A 217 -33.64 -21.43 15.48
C LYS A 217 -32.28 -22.07 15.73
N ILE A 218 -31.53 -21.58 16.71
CA ILE A 218 -30.23 -22.10 17.07
C ILE A 218 -30.35 -23.13 18.23
N THR A 219 -29.44 -24.09 18.24
CA THR A 219 -29.24 -25.03 19.34
C THR A 219 -27.85 -24.85 19.92
N PHE A 220 -27.73 -24.95 21.25
CA PHE A 220 -26.44 -24.87 21.92
C PHE A 220 -26.31 -26.05 22.89
N THR A 221 -25.39 -26.96 22.57
CA THR A 221 -25.17 -28.19 23.36
C THR A 221 -23.67 -28.48 23.33
N ASN A 222 -23.12 -28.89 24.47
CA ASN A 222 -21.68 -29.22 24.62
C ASN A 222 -20.75 -28.11 24.10
N ASN A 223 -21.08 -26.86 24.39
CA ASN A 223 -20.34 -25.67 23.94
C ASN A 223 -20.29 -25.48 22.41
N ILE A 224 -21.20 -26.09 21.67
CA ILE A 224 -21.34 -25.99 20.21
C ILE A 224 -22.66 -25.30 19.88
N LEU A 225 -22.59 -24.20 19.11
CA LEU A 225 -23.74 -23.53 18.56
C LEU A 225 -23.99 -23.99 17.13
N LYS A 226 -25.18 -24.49 16.85
CA LYS A 226 -25.61 -24.94 15.53
C LYS A 226 -26.82 -24.13 15.04
N ASN A 227 -26.93 -23.95 13.73
CA ASN A 227 -28.10 -23.31 13.08
C ASN A 227 -29.26 -24.30 12.92
N SER A 228 -30.35 -23.84 12.28
CA SER A 228 -31.55 -24.64 11.99
C SER A 228 -31.29 -25.85 11.10
N GLU A 229 -30.21 -25.85 10.32
CA GLU A 229 -29.77 -26.95 9.44
C GLU A 229 -28.80 -27.92 10.15
N ASN A 230 -28.66 -27.79 11.47
CA ASN A 230 -27.72 -28.56 12.30
C ASN A 230 -26.22 -28.35 11.92
N GLN A 231 -25.91 -27.23 11.28
CA GLN A 231 -24.54 -26.87 10.91
C GLN A 231 -23.86 -26.11 12.06
N THR A 232 -22.64 -26.47 12.38
CA THR A 232 -21.84 -25.83 13.42
C THR A 232 -21.41 -24.43 12.97
N LEU A 233 -21.86 -23.40 13.69
CA LEU A 233 -21.50 -21.99 13.45
C LEU A 233 -20.29 -21.58 14.28
N LEU A 234 -20.25 -21.96 15.55
CA LEU A 234 -19.18 -21.65 16.46
C LEU A 234 -19.09 -22.65 17.63
N MET A 235 -17.92 -22.66 18.27
CA MET A 235 -17.66 -23.37 19.52
C MET A 235 -17.17 -22.39 20.57
N THR A 236 -17.41 -22.68 21.85
CA THR A 236 -17.10 -21.79 22.97
C THR A 236 -16.31 -22.52 24.06
N ASP A 237 -15.66 -21.76 24.93
CA ASP A 237 -15.23 -22.30 26.23
C ASP A 237 -16.43 -22.52 27.17
N ALA A 238 -16.18 -23.06 28.36
CA ALA A 238 -17.22 -23.44 29.30
C ALA A 238 -17.94 -22.25 29.97
N LYS A 239 -17.56 -21.00 29.69
CA LYS A 239 -18.15 -19.81 30.31
C LYS A 239 -19.45 -19.35 29.68
N TRP A 240 -19.77 -19.85 28.48
CA TRP A 240 -20.90 -19.39 27.72
C TRP A 240 -22.18 -20.20 28.01
N ILE A 241 -23.30 -19.48 28.08
CA ILE A 241 -24.64 -20.05 28.23
C ILE A 241 -25.55 -19.43 27.17
N ILE A 242 -26.59 -20.18 26.74
CA ILE A 242 -27.60 -19.64 25.85
C ILE A 242 -28.74 -19.03 26.69
N GLN A 243 -29.11 -17.80 26.37
CA GLN A 243 -30.26 -17.11 26.99
C GLN A 243 -30.92 -16.20 25.97
N ARG A 244 -32.23 -16.25 25.80
CA ARG A 244 -33.02 -15.43 24.87
C ARG A 244 -32.50 -15.47 23.41
N GLY A 245 -32.00 -16.64 22.95
CA GLY A 245 -31.50 -16.81 21.60
C GLY A 245 -30.12 -16.21 21.35
N MET A 246 -29.38 -15.83 22.38
CA MET A 246 -28.02 -15.32 22.30
C MET A 246 -27.11 -16.11 23.26
N LEU A 247 -25.83 -16.20 22.95
CA LEU A 247 -24.80 -16.70 23.87
C LEU A 247 -24.35 -15.56 24.78
N HIS A 248 -24.20 -15.84 26.07
CA HIS A 248 -23.75 -14.90 27.09
C HIS A 248 -22.60 -15.47 27.92
N ALA A 249 -21.66 -14.63 28.29
CA ALA A 249 -20.65 -14.91 29.30
C ALA A 249 -20.52 -13.73 30.26
N ASN A 250 -20.45 -14.03 31.56
CA ASN A 250 -20.18 -13.05 32.61
C ASN A 250 -18.68 -13.06 32.93
N LEU A 251 -18.08 -11.88 33.04
CA LEU A 251 -16.66 -11.70 33.27
C LEU A 251 -16.44 -10.85 34.53
N LYS A 252 -15.49 -11.24 35.36
CA LYS A 252 -14.89 -10.37 36.37
C LYS A 252 -13.68 -9.65 35.78
N LYS A 253 -13.24 -8.57 36.43
CA LYS A 253 -12.02 -7.86 36.03
C LYS A 253 -10.84 -8.82 35.84
N GLY A 254 -10.19 -8.75 34.67
CA GLY A 254 -9.08 -9.62 34.27
C GLY A 254 -9.51 -10.99 33.72
N GLU A 255 -10.79 -11.34 33.75
CA GLU A 255 -11.26 -12.59 33.14
C GLU A 255 -11.55 -12.40 31.64
N SER A 256 -11.48 -13.53 30.92
CA SER A 256 -11.77 -13.60 29.49
C SER A 256 -12.74 -14.74 29.19
N ALA A 257 -13.48 -14.61 28.09
CA ALA A 257 -14.28 -15.66 27.46
C ALA A 257 -13.87 -15.80 26.00
N THR A 258 -13.78 -17.03 25.51
CA THR A 258 -13.25 -17.34 24.18
C THR A 258 -14.24 -18.12 23.34
N LEU A 259 -14.14 -17.96 22.02
CA LEU A 259 -14.92 -18.71 21.05
C LEU A 259 -14.16 -18.88 19.73
N ALA A 260 -14.55 -19.89 18.97
CA ALA A 260 -14.05 -20.20 17.64
C ALA A 260 -15.21 -20.18 16.65
N ILE A 261 -15.12 -19.34 15.61
CA ILE A 261 -16.18 -19.07 14.62
C ILE A 261 -15.78 -19.71 13.28
N PHE A 262 -16.68 -20.46 12.67
CA PHE A 262 -16.45 -21.12 11.38
C PHE A 262 -17.05 -20.30 10.24
N THR A 263 -16.24 -19.90 9.27
CA THR A 263 -16.74 -19.29 8.02
C THR A 263 -17.34 -20.35 7.09
N LYS A 264 -16.72 -21.53 7.03
CA LYS A 264 -17.23 -22.74 6.38
C LYS A 264 -17.43 -23.80 7.45
N THR A 265 -18.66 -24.27 7.60
CA THR A 265 -19.02 -25.32 8.55
C THR A 265 -18.20 -26.59 8.35
N PRO A 266 -17.62 -27.19 9.39
CA PRO A 266 -16.95 -28.47 9.31
C PRO A 266 -17.95 -29.60 9.07
N GLU A 267 -17.53 -30.64 8.32
CA GLU A 267 -18.37 -31.81 8.00
C GLU A 267 -18.60 -32.71 9.22
N ASN A 268 -17.70 -32.60 10.22
CA ASN A 268 -17.80 -33.37 11.47
C ASN A 268 -17.30 -32.52 12.64
N ASP A 269 -17.70 -32.90 13.86
CA ASP A 269 -17.33 -32.22 15.10
C ASP A 269 -15.97 -32.72 15.66
N SER A 270 -14.99 -33.00 14.77
CA SER A 270 -13.67 -33.50 15.18
C SER A 270 -12.79 -32.43 15.83
N PHE A 271 -13.04 -31.17 15.56
CA PHE A 271 -12.35 -30.04 16.20
C PHE A 271 -12.84 -29.88 17.65
N LYS A 272 -11.89 -29.75 18.55
CA LYS A 272 -12.17 -29.54 19.96
C LYS A 272 -11.71 -28.15 20.37
N PHE A 273 -12.58 -27.44 21.05
CA PHE A 273 -12.30 -26.10 21.57
C PHE A 273 -12.55 -26.05 23.09
N ASP A 274 -11.54 -25.62 23.83
CA ASP A 274 -11.56 -25.49 25.30
C ASP A 274 -10.90 -24.17 25.73
N THR A 275 -10.81 -23.94 27.02
CA THR A 275 -10.28 -22.71 27.61
C THR A 275 -8.81 -22.41 27.20
N GLY A 276 -8.00 -23.42 26.90
CA GLY A 276 -6.59 -23.26 26.48
C GLY A 276 -6.41 -23.14 24.95
N SER A 277 -7.47 -23.42 24.19
CA SER A 277 -7.37 -23.51 22.72
C SER A 277 -6.99 -22.17 22.08
N PHE A 278 -7.54 -21.03 22.56
CA PHE A 278 -7.24 -19.71 22.01
C PHE A 278 -5.73 -19.43 22.03
N ASP A 279 -5.08 -19.56 23.18
CA ASP A 279 -3.65 -19.21 23.32
C ASP A 279 -2.75 -20.19 22.55
N LYS A 280 -3.10 -21.46 22.50
CA LYS A 280 -2.37 -22.48 21.71
C LYS A 280 -2.41 -22.13 20.21
N HIS A 281 -3.58 -21.80 19.68
CA HIS A 281 -3.74 -21.42 18.28
C HIS A 281 -3.12 -20.06 17.98
N LEU A 282 -3.17 -19.11 18.92
CA LEU A 282 -2.50 -17.80 18.82
C LEU A 282 -1.00 -17.97 18.62
N LEU A 283 -0.33 -18.74 19.48
CA LEU A 283 1.12 -18.97 19.37
C LEU A 283 1.50 -19.61 18.03
N LYS A 284 0.72 -20.58 17.56
CA LYS A 284 0.94 -21.23 16.26
C LYS A 284 0.75 -20.24 15.12
N THR A 285 -0.28 -19.40 15.16
CA THR A 285 -0.55 -18.37 14.15
C THR A 285 0.58 -17.35 14.09
N ILE A 286 1.04 -16.83 15.24
CA ILE A 286 2.19 -15.92 15.32
C ILE A 286 3.42 -16.56 14.65
N GLN A 287 3.74 -17.80 14.99
CA GLN A 287 4.90 -18.50 14.43
C GLN A 287 4.78 -18.69 12.90
N THR A 288 3.59 -19.03 12.40
CA THR A 288 3.34 -19.16 10.96
C THR A 288 3.63 -17.84 10.22
N TRP A 289 3.10 -16.72 10.69
CA TRP A 289 3.30 -15.42 10.06
C TRP A 289 4.77 -14.96 10.17
N ARG A 290 5.41 -15.14 11.32
CA ARG A 290 6.84 -14.82 11.48
C ARG A 290 7.71 -15.60 10.52
N ASN A 291 7.48 -16.91 10.39
CA ASN A 291 8.23 -17.76 9.46
C ASN A 291 8.01 -17.34 8.00
N LEU A 292 6.79 -16.96 7.66
CA LEU A 292 6.47 -16.50 6.31
C LEU A 292 7.19 -15.19 5.97
N ILE A 293 7.11 -14.19 6.86
CA ILE A 293 7.75 -12.88 6.65
C ILE A 293 9.29 -12.97 6.73
N ALA A 294 9.85 -13.92 7.47
CA ALA A 294 11.31 -14.13 7.51
C ALA A 294 11.90 -14.57 6.15
N GLN A 295 11.08 -15.05 5.21
CA GLN A 295 11.50 -15.40 3.84
C GLN A 295 11.64 -14.18 2.93
N ALA A 296 10.99 -13.07 3.28
CA ALA A 296 11.07 -11.83 2.52
C ALA A 296 12.46 -11.20 2.56
N THR A 297 12.73 -10.28 1.64
CA THR A 297 13.77 -9.26 1.81
C THR A 297 13.56 -8.56 3.15
N GLN A 298 14.58 -8.53 4.00
CA GLN A 298 14.49 -7.89 5.32
C GLN A 298 14.90 -6.43 5.21
N VAL A 299 14.03 -5.54 5.68
CA VAL A 299 14.27 -4.09 5.72
C VAL A 299 14.15 -3.61 7.16
N GLU A 300 15.12 -2.81 7.60
CA GLU A 300 15.06 -2.11 8.87
C GLU A 300 15.45 -0.64 8.66
N VAL A 301 14.54 0.26 9.03
CA VAL A 301 14.74 1.70 9.00
C VAL A 301 14.44 2.32 10.34
N PRO A 302 14.96 3.53 10.67
CA PRO A 302 14.75 4.14 11.98
C PRO A 302 13.32 4.60 12.30
N GLU A 303 12.34 4.22 11.47
CA GLU A 303 10.93 4.51 11.69
C GLU A 303 10.15 3.20 11.93
N PRO A 304 9.80 2.86 13.18
CA PRO A 304 9.08 1.61 13.49
C PRO A 304 7.79 1.45 12.68
N ARG A 305 7.08 2.55 12.39
CA ARG A 305 5.86 2.55 11.58
C ARG A 305 6.11 2.04 10.15
N VAL A 306 7.21 2.42 9.52
CA VAL A 306 7.60 1.91 8.20
C VAL A 306 7.91 0.41 8.26
N ASN A 307 8.62 -0.02 9.33
CA ASN A 307 8.95 -1.43 9.55
C ASN A 307 7.69 -2.28 9.80
N HIS A 308 6.68 -1.75 10.49
CA HIS A 308 5.40 -2.42 10.68
C HIS A 308 4.59 -2.45 9.36
N ALA A 309 4.56 -1.34 8.63
CA ALA A 309 3.77 -1.20 7.41
C ALA A 309 4.19 -2.23 6.35
N TRP A 310 5.49 -2.37 6.03
CA TRP A 310 5.90 -3.30 4.99
C TRP A 310 5.61 -4.76 5.36
N LYS A 311 5.81 -5.16 6.63
CA LYS A 311 5.45 -6.50 7.11
C LYS A 311 3.95 -6.74 6.97
N ASN A 312 3.15 -5.76 7.40
CA ASN A 312 1.70 -5.87 7.35
C ASN A 312 1.16 -5.89 5.91
N HIS A 313 1.72 -5.11 4.97
CA HIS A 313 1.30 -5.16 3.58
C HIS A 313 1.57 -6.52 2.92
N LEU A 314 2.69 -7.16 3.23
CA LEU A 314 2.94 -8.55 2.80
C LEU A 314 1.90 -9.50 3.42
N VAL A 315 1.65 -9.38 4.73
CA VAL A 315 0.62 -10.18 5.43
C VAL A 315 -0.75 -9.99 4.77
N GLN A 316 -1.17 -8.75 4.51
CA GLN A 316 -2.44 -8.46 3.83
C GLN A 316 -2.49 -9.10 2.43
N ASN A 317 -1.42 -9.03 1.65
CA ASN A 317 -1.38 -9.68 0.33
C ASN A 317 -1.50 -11.20 0.44
N PHE A 318 -0.83 -11.84 1.42
CA PHE A 318 -1.03 -13.26 1.68
C PHE A 318 -2.46 -13.61 2.11
N MET A 319 -3.14 -12.73 2.85
CA MET A 319 -4.55 -12.90 3.21
C MET A 319 -5.50 -12.68 2.01
N LEU A 320 -5.10 -11.88 1.00
CA LEU A 320 -5.88 -11.66 -0.22
C LEU A 320 -5.70 -12.77 -1.26
N LEU A 321 -4.63 -13.57 -1.19
CA LEU A 321 -4.47 -14.74 -2.04
C LEU A 321 -5.63 -15.72 -1.84
N GLN A 322 -6.14 -16.27 -2.93
CA GLN A 322 -7.13 -17.33 -2.95
C GLN A 322 -6.60 -18.51 -3.77
N GLY A 323 -5.90 -19.43 -3.11
CA GLY A 323 -5.15 -20.47 -3.80
C GLY A 323 -4.01 -19.85 -4.62
N ASP A 324 -4.10 -19.98 -5.94
CA ASP A 324 -3.15 -19.48 -6.93
C ASP A 324 -3.50 -18.10 -7.52
N LYS A 325 -4.50 -17.42 -6.98
CA LYS A 325 -4.97 -16.13 -7.50
C LYS A 325 -4.74 -15.00 -6.51
N MET A 326 -4.15 -13.91 -6.99
CA MET A 326 -4.11 -12.64 -6.29
C MET A 326 -5.41 -11.90 -6.50
N ASN A 327 -6.29 -11.90 -5.49
CA ASN A 327 -7.52 -11.12 -5.56
C ASN A 327 -7.21 -9.62 -5.41
N TYR A 328 -7.96 -8.81 -6.13
CA TYR A 328 -7.84 -7.34 -6.07
C TYR A 328 -8.17 -6.80 -4.68
N SER A 329 -9.25 -7.33 -4.09
CA SER A 329 -9.72 -6.96 -2.75
C SER A 329 -10.44 -8.16 -2.13
N ALA A 330 -10.85 -8.04 -0.88
CA ALA A 330 -11.79 -8.93 -0.23
C ALA A 330 -13.20 -8.31 -0.09
N SER A 331 -13.48 -7.21 -0.80
CA SER A 331 -14.73 -6.48 -0.75
C SER A 331 -15.64 -6.82 -1.91
N ASN A 332 -16.79 -7.45 -1.62
CA ASN A 332 -17.89 -7.69 -2.55
C ASN A 332 -17.42 -8.27 -3.91
N GLN A 333 -17.87 -7.69 -5.04
CA GLN A 333 -17.52 -8.14 -6.39
C GLN A 333 -16.03 -8.02 -6.74
N TYR A 334 -15.26 -7.29 -5.94
CA TYR A 334 -13.81 -7.14 -6.14
C TYR A 334 -12.98 -8.26 -5.50
N GLU A 335 -13.62 -9.27 -4.90
CA GLU A 335 -12.97 -10.51 -4.48
C GLU A 335 -12.67 -11.41 -5.68
N GLN A 336 -11.88 -10.90 -6.59
CA GLN A 336 -11.47 -11.58 -7.82
C GLN A 336 -10.15 -11.01 -8.36
N LEU A 337 -9.57 -11.72 -9.31
CA LEU A 337 -8.39 -11.28 -10.03
C LEU A 337 -8.76 -10.17 -11.05
N TYR A 338 -7.98 -9.10 -11.07
CA TYR A 338 -7.83 -8.15 -12.18
C TYR A 338 -6.38 -8.21 -12.65
N SER A 339 -6.15 -8.32 -13.98
CA SER A 339 -4.80 -8.63 -14.48
C SER A 339 -3.78 -7.54 -14.21
N ALA A 340 -4.11 -6.29 -14.48
CA ALA A 340 -3.17 -5.17 -14.33
C ALA A 340 -2.77 -4.94 -12.87
N GLU A 341 -3.76 -4.82 -12.00
CA GLU A 341 -3.54 -4.56 -10.58
C GLU A 341 -3.01 -5.80 -9.84
N GLY A 342 -3.48 -6.99 -10.26
CA GLY A 342 -3.00 -8.26 -9.72
C GLY A 342 -1.53 -8.50 -10.06
N SER A 343 -1.11 -8.17 -11.30
CA SER A 343 0.30 -8.31 -11.69
C SER A 343 1.22 -7.39 -10.89
N GLU A 344 0.80 -6.15 -10.62
CA GLU A 344 1.57 -5.22 -9.80
C GLU A 344 1.79 -5.76 -8.37
N ALA A 345 0.75 -6.35 -7.77
CA ALA A 345 0.85 -6.98 -6.46
C ALA A 345 1.80 -8.20 -6.49
N VAL A 346 1.73 -9.04 -7.54
CA VAL A 346 2.60 -10.21 -7.70
C VAL A 346 4.05 -9.80 -7.96
N LEU A 347 4.29 -8.80 -8.80
CA LEU A 347 5.64 -8.27 -9.06
C LEU A 347 6.24 -7.60 -7.80
N ALA A 348 5.42 -6.99 -6.97
CA ALA A 348 5.87 -6.50 -5.67
C ALA A 348 6.34 -7.65 -4.77
N MET A 349 5.59 -8.76 -4.69
CA MET A 349 6.01 -9.95 -3.94
C MET A 349 7.28 -10.58 -4.52
N LEU A 350 7.43 -10.59 -5.85
CA LEU A 350 8.68 -11.01 -6.52
C LEU A 350 9.87 -10.18 -6.05
N ALA A 351 9.73 -8.85 -6.05
CA ALA A 351 10.77 -7.92 -5.61
C ALA A 351 11.09 -8.04 -4.10
N TRP A 352 10.18 -8.64 -3.33
CA TRP A 352 10.35 -8.97 -1.91
C TRP A 352 10.74 -10.45 -1.68
N ASN A 353 11.32 -11.10 -2.69
CA ASN A 353 11.94 -12.44 -2.63
C ASN A 353 10.99 -13.65 -2.61
N TYR A 354 9.69 -13.48 -2.87
CA TYR A 354 8.77 -14.62 -3.02
C TYR A 354 8.74 -15.14 -4.46
N LYS A 355 9.91 -15.53 -5.01
CA LYS A 355 10.09 -15.86 -6.43
C LYS A 355 9.21 -17.02 -6.90
N GLU A 356 9.23 -18.16 -6.20
CA GLU A 356 8.46 -19.34 -6.60
C GLU A 356 6.95 -19.12 -6.49
N LEU A 357 6.52 -18.43 -5.43
CA LEU A 357 5.11 -18.04 -5.30
C LEU A 357 4.69 -17.12 -6.44
N SER A 358 5.49 -16.12 -6.77
CA SER A 358 5.19 -15.17 -7.85
C SER A 358 5.09 -15.84 -9.22
N LYS A 359 5.92 -16.85 -9.51
CA LYS A 359 5.82 -17.65 -10.74
C LYS A 359 4.46 -18.34 -10.85
N ASN A 360 3.98 -18.95 -9.77
CA ASN A 360 2.68 -19.60 -9.75
C ASN A 360 1.51 -18.61 -9.87
N LEU A 361 1.59 -17.48 -9.16
CA LEU A 361 0.56 -16.43 -9.20
C LEU A 361 0.50 -15.69 -10.54
N MET A 362 1.58 -15.69 -11.31
CA MET A 362 1.61 -15.06 -12.64
C MET A 362 0.82 -15.86 -13.69
N ILE A 363 0.67 -17.18 -13.54
CA ILE A 363 -0.03 -18.02 -14.51
C ILE A 363 -1.48 -17.56 -14.72
N PRO A 364 -2.35 -17.44 -13.71
CA PRO A 364 -3.71 -16.97 -13.90
C PRO A 364 -3.79 -15.51 -14.41
N ILE A 365 -2.78 -14.69 -14.19
CA ILE A 365 -2.69 -13.34 -14.77
C ILE A 365 -2.47 -13.42 -16.28
N LEU A 366 -1.55 -14.26 -16.73
CA LEU A 366 -1.30 -14.49 -18.16
C LEU A 366 -2.51 -15.12 -18.87
N ASP A 367 -3.26 -15.98 -18.19
CA ASP A 367 -4.48 -16.60 -18.70
C ASP A 367 -5.72 -15.66 -18.66
N PHE A 368 -5.65 -14.55 -17.91
CA PHE A 368 -6.76 -13.62 -17.79
C PHE A 368 -7.10 -12.95 -19.13
N SER A 369 -8.38 -12.83 -19.44
CA SER A 369 -8.84 -12.09 -20.61
C SER A 369 -10.09 -11.29 -20.29
N ARG A 370 -10.20 -10.10 -20.89
CA ARG A 370 -11.37 -9.23 -20.79
C ARG A 370 -11.72 -8.73 -22.18
N LYS A 371 -12.91 -9.10 -22.67
CA LYS A 371 -13.40 -8.75 -24.00
C LYS A 371 -13.42 -7.24 -24.22
N GLY A 372 -12.85 -6.79 -25.33
CA GLY A 372 -12.72 -5.38 -25.73
C GLY A 372 -11.63 -4.62 -24.98
N LEU A 373 -10.67 -5.36 -24.39
CA LEU A 373 -9.47 -4.84 -23.75
C LEU A 373 -8.24 -5.74 -24.05
N GLU A 374 -8.29 -6.47 -25.18
CA GLU A 374 -7.27 -7.44 -25.54
C GLU A 374 -5.90 -6.78 -25.70
N HIS A 375 -5.83 -5.66 -26.41
CA HIS A 375 -4.59 -4.91 -26.63
C HIS A 375 -4.14 -4.17 -25.36
N HIS A 376 -5.08 -3.70 -24.52
CA HIS A 376 -4.73 -3.18 -23.20
C HIS A 376 -3.96 -4.17 -22.36
N GLN A 377 -4.30 -5.46 -22.47
CA GLN A 377 -3.71 -6.53 -21.66
C GLN A 377 -2.42 -7.06 -22.25
N ALA A 378 -2.32 -7.13 -23.58
CA ALA A 378 -1.17 -7.73 -24.25
C ALA A 378 0.17 -7.10 -23.84
N GLY A 379 0.26 -5.77 -23.90
CA GLY A 379 1.48 -5.07 -23.50
C GLY A 379 1.85 -5.27 -22.03
N ILE A 380 0.86 -5.29 -21.11
CA ILE A 380 1.11 -5.51 -19.67
C ILE A 380 1.65 -6.93 -19.45
N LYS A 381 1.00 -7.95 -19.99
CA LYS A 381 1.42 -9.36 -19.83
C LYS A 381 2.84 -9.62 -20.32
N LEU A 382 3.22 -8.99 -21.44
CA LEU A 382 4.60 -9.08 -21.93
C LEU A 382 5.58 -8.43 -20.96
N LEU A 383 5.28 -7.22 -20.46
CA LEU A 383 6.11 -6.53 -19.48
C LEU A 383 6.22 -7.33 -18.16
N ASP A 384 5.15 -8.01 -17.74
CA ASP A 384 5.15 -8.88 -16.56
C ASP A 384 6.11 -10.06 -16.74
N VAL A 385 6.07 -10.75 -17.90
CA VAL A 385 6.99 -11.87 -18.21
C VAL A 385 8.44 -11.39 -18.26
N ILE A 386 8.69 -10.24 -18.88
CA ILE A 386 10.03 -9.64 -18.94
C ILE A 386 10.57 -9.37 -17.53
N ARG A 387 9.74 -8.79 -16.65
CA ARG A 387 10.14 -8.52 -15.26
C ARG A 387 10.35 -9.80 -14.46
N MET A 388 9.50 -10.82 -14.66
CA MET A 388 9.70 -12.16 -14.07
C MET A 388 11.04 -12.76 -14.49
N TRP A 389 11.36 -12.77 -15.79
CA TRP A 389 12.63 -13.24 -16.31
C TRP A 389 13.81 -12.46 -15.73
N ALA A 390 13.77 -11.14 -15.75
CA ALA A 390 14.87 -10.29 -15.31
C ALA A 390 15.26 -10.55 -13.84
N ILE A 391 14.28 -10.73 -12.94
CA ILE A 391 14.51 -10.94 -11.50
C ILE A 391 14.81 -12.42 -11.15
N THR A 392 14.17 -13.37 -11.84
CA THR A 392 14.37 -14.79 -11.51
C THR A 392 15.54 -15.42 -12.24
N GLY A 393 15.83 -14.98 -13.47
CA GLY A 393 16.76 -15.64 -14.39
C GLY A 393 16.29 -17.02 -14.85
N ASP A 394 15.01 -17.38 -14.60
CA ASP A 394 14.45 -18.71 -14.83
C ASP A 394 13.96 -18.86 -16.28
N LYS A 395 14.87 -19.32 -17.16
CA LYS A 395 14.57 -19.58 -18.57
C LYS A 395 13.56 -20.69 -18.77
N ASP A 396 13.60 -21.73 -17.94
CA ASP A 396 12.71 -22.87 -18.08
C ASP A 396 11.25 -22.46 -17.82
N TRP A 397 11.03 -21.60 -16.81
CA TRP A 397 9.71 -21.01 -16.57
C TRP A 397 9.25 -20.16 -17.74
N VAL A 398 10.13 -19.31 -18.30
CA VAL A 398 9.78 -18.45 -19.44
C VAL A 398 9.41 -19.28 -20.67
N VAL A 399 10.16 -20.36 -20.95
CA VAL A 399 9.85 -21.29 -22.04
C VAL A 399 8.52 -22.03 -21.78
N ALA A 400 8.26 -22.48 -20.57
CA ALA A 400 6.99 -23.08 -20.21
C ALA A 400 5.79 -22.13 -20.38
N MET A 401 6.01 -20.81 -20.21
CA MET A 401 4.98 -19.78 -20.42
C MET A 401 4.93 -19.27 -21.88
N GLN A 402 5.78 -19.73 -22.77
CA GLN A 402 5.87 -19.25 -24.17
C GLN A 402 4.51 -19.26 -24.89
N PRO A 403 3.68 -20.29 -24.84
CA PRO A 403 2.38 -20.26 -25.53
C PRO A 403 1.47 -19.11 -25.09
N ARG A 404 1.64 -18.62 -23.84
CA ARG A 404 0.85 -17.52 -23.28
C ARG A 404 1.39 -16.16 -23.73
N TRP A 405 2.68 -15.90 -23.53
CA TRP A 405 3.24 -14.60 -23.87
C TRP A 405 3.45 -14.41 -25.37
N GLU A 406 3.77 -15.46 -26.13
CA GLU A 406 3.92 -15.36 -27.57
C GLU A 406 2.59 -15.03 -28.27
N LYS A 407 1.46 -15.54 -27.77
CA LYS A 407 0.12 -15.15 -28.24
C LYS A 407 -0.09 -13.63 -28.13
N GLU A 408 0.29 -13.01 -27.00
CA GLU A 408 0.15 -11.57 -26.80
C GLU A 408 1.11 -10.79 -27.71
N LEU A 409 2.33 -11.30 -27.89
CA LEU A 409 3.29 -10.72 -28.82
C LEU A 409 2.79 -10.72 -30.25
N GLN A 410 2.25 -11.87 -30.72
CA GLN A 410 1.67 -11.99 -32.06
C GLN A 410 0.44 -11.09 -32.23
N LEU A 411 -0.37 -10.91 -31.19
CA LEU A 411 -1.50 -9.96 -31.21
C LEU A 411 -1.03 -8.54 -31.52
N ILE A 412 0.06 -8.08 -30.90
CA ILE A 412 0.64 -6.75 -31.16
C ILE A 412 1.25 -6.69 -32.56
N LEU A 413 2.04 -7.68 -32.97
CA LEU A 413 2.73 -7.69 -34.25
C LEU A 413 1.79 -7.68 -35.46
N ASN A 414 0.67 -8.42 -35.36
CA ASN A 414 -0.21 -8.67 -36.50
C ASN A 414 -1.38 -7.68 -36.60
N ASN A 415 -1.74 -6.95 -35.53
CA ASN A 415 -2.94 -6.12 -35.52
C ASN A 415 -2.68 -4.63 -35.75
N ARG A 416 -1.44 -4.21 -35.97
CA ARG A 416 -1.18 -2.80 -36.26
C ARG A 416 -1.81 -2.38 -37.60
N ASN A 417 -2.48 -1.24 -37.59
CA ASN A 417 -3.13 -0.69 -38.76
C ASN A 417 -2.09 -0.26 -39.83
N GLN A 418 -2.27 -0.66 -41.06
CA GLN A 418 -1.34 -0.31 -42.16
C GLN A 418 -1.33 1.17 -42.52
N GLN A 419 -2.42 1.92 -42.22
CA GLN A 419 -2.55 3.34 -42.57
C GLN A 419 -1.79 4.28 -41.57
N ASN A 420 -1.93 4.01 -40.27
CA ASN A 420 -1.35 4.85 -39.20
C ASN A 420 -0.27 4.16 -38.36
N GLY A 421 -0.08 2.86 -38.51
CA GLY A 421 0.91 2.07 -37.78
C GLY A 421 0.57 1.78 -36.31
N LEU A 422 -0.62 2.21 -35.83
CA LEU A 422 -1.07 2.02 -34.45
C LEU A 422 -1.94 0.76 -34.33
N LEU A 423 -2.22 0.34 -33.09
CA LEU A 423 -3.19 -0.69 -32.80
C LEU A 423 -4.63 -0.21 -33.13
N PRO A 424 -5.58 -1.14 -33.36
CA PRO A 424 -6.97 -0.78 -33.59
C PRO A 424 -7.56 0.07 -32.45
N LYS A 425 -8.62 0.83 -32.75
CA LYS A 425 -9.37 1.53 -31.71
C LYS A 425 -9.90 0.54 -30.69
N GLU A 426 -9.65 0.82 -29.44
CA GLU A 426 -10.13 0.07 -28.29
C GLU A 426 -10.71 1.05 -27.25
N ARG A 427 -11.31 0.54 -26.20
CA ARG A 427 -11.84 1.41 -25.12
C ARG A 427 -10.75 2.36 -24.61
N TYR A 428 -11.16 3.57 -24.27
CA TYR A 428 -10.25 4.57 -23.65
C TYR A 428 -9.49 3.97 -22.45
N CYS A 429 -10.24 3.27 -21.58
CA CYS A 429 -9.71 2.45 -20.48
C CYS A 429 -10.78 1.43 -20.04
N GLY A 430 -10.52 0.67 -18.98
CA GLY A 430 -11.46 -0.34 -18.44
C GLY A 430 -12.88 0.17 -18.20
N ASP A 431 -13.01 1.42 -17.74
CA ASP A 431 -14.27 2.02 -17.28
C ASP A 431 -14.82 3.12 -18.21
N ILE A 432 -14.08 3.49 -19.25
CA ILE A 432 -14.52 4.42 -20.29
C ILE A 432 -14.60 3.65 -21.60
N SER A 433 -15.83 3.35 -22.03
CA SER A 433 -16.08 2.46 -23.17
C SER A 433 -15.91 3.11 -24.55
N THR A 434 -15.66 4.41 -24.63
CA THR A 434 -15.44 5.14 -25.88
C THR A 434 -14.27 4.53 -26.67
N PRO A 435 -14.46 4.08 -27.92
CA PRO A 435 -13.38 3.51 -28.72
C PRO A 435 -12.48 4.63 -29.25
N VAL A 436 -11.20 4.58 -28.94
CA VAL A 436 -10.18 5.54 -29.37
C VAL A 436 -8.90 4.82 -29.79
N HIS A 437 -8.03 5.47 -30.57
CA HIS A 437 -6.62 5.07 -30.63
C HIS A 437 -5.99 5.49 -29.30
N SER A 438 -5.90 4.55 -28.36
CA SER A 438 -5.51 4.85 -27.00
C SER A 438 -3.99 4.91 -26.86
N LEU A 439 -3.45 6.09 -26.60
CA LEU A 439 -2.02 6.26 -26.30
C LEU A 439 -1.55 5.31 -25.18
N CYS A 440 -2.36 5.07 -24.18
CA CYS A 440 -2.05 4.15 -23.09
C CYS A 440 -1.87 2.70 -23.57
N VAL A 441 -2.66 2.27 -24.56
CA VAL A 441 -2.52 0.93 -25.18
C VAL A 441 -1.27 0.85 -26.04
N ASP A 442 -1.13 1.80 -26.97
CA ASP A 442 0.00 1.83 -27.92
C ASP A 442 1.35 1.99 -27.20
N ALA A 443 1.41 2.82 -26.15
CA ALA A 443 2.62 3.03 -25.36
C ALA A 443 3.10 1.75 -24.64
N LYS A 444 2.17 1.00 -24.04
CA LYS A 444 2.49 -0.30 -23.40
C LYS A 444 2.95 -1.34 -24.43
N ALA A 445 2.23 -1.44 -25.52
CA ALA A 445 2.53 -2.39 -26.59
C ALA A 445 3.90 -2.09 -27.22
N TRP A 446 4.17 -0.84 -27.57
CA TRP A 446 5.47 -0.45 -28.11
C TRP A 446 6.60 -0.72 -27.10
N ARG A 447 6.41 -0.31 -25.84
CA ARG A 447 7.43 -0.53 -24.79
C ARG A 447 7.69 -2.02 -24.59
N SER A 448 6.67 -2.87 -24.63
CA SER A 448 6.85 -4.32 -24.50
C SER A 448 7.65 -4.93 -25.65
N LEU A 449 7.50 -4.42 -26.89
CA LEU A 449 8.35 -4.84 -28.03
C LEU A 449 9.81 -4.43 -27.85
N LYS A 450 10.06 -3.31 -27.20
CA LYS A 450 11.41 -2.86 -26.89
C LYS A 450 12.05 -3.72 -25.80
N ASP A 451 11.38 -3.88 -24.67
CA ASP A 451 11.91 -4.55 -23.48
C ASP A 451 12.00 -6.07 -23.62
N ILE A 452 11.26 -6.70 -24.57
CA ILE A 452 11.34 -8.14 -24.77
C ILE A 452 12.58 -8.59 -25.56
N GLN A 453 13.28 -7.68 -26.23
CA GLN A 453 14.40 -8.02 -27.13
C GLN A 453 15.54 -8.76 -26.41
N PRO A 454 16.00 -8.33 -25.22
CA PRO A 454 17.01 -9.05 -24.46
C PRO A 454 16.57 -10.48 -24.08
N LEU A 455 15.30 -10.66 -23.69
CA LEU A 455 14.75 -11.97 -23.38
C LEU A 455 14.76 -12.90 -24.62
N LEU A 456 14.34 -12.40 -25.80
CA LEU A 456 14.36 -13.18 -27.02
C LEU A 456 15.78 -13.56 -27.45
N ALA A 457 16.75 -12.67 -27.25
CA ALA A 457 18.18 -12.94 -27.48
C ALA A 457 18.70 -14.02 -26.51
N ASP A 458 18.36 -13.94 -25.24
CA ASP A 458 18.75 -14.90 -24.22
C ASP A 458 18.15 -16.31 -24.47
N LEU A 459 16.95 -16.39 -25.05
CA LEU A 459 16.29 -17.62 -25.48
C LEU A 459 16.73 -18.08 -26.88
N LYS A 460 17.62 -17.33 -27.57
CA LYS A 460 18.11 -17.62 -28.94
C LYS A 460 16.99 -17.74 -30.00
N LEU A 461 15.95 -16.93 -29.86
CA LEU A 461 14.81 -16.90 -30.81
C LEU A 461 15.05 -15.86 -31.92
N GLU A 462 16.15 -16.02 -32.68
CA GLU A 462 16.65 -15.05 -33.66
C GLU A 462 15.63 -14.61 -34.75
N PRO A 463 14.82 -15.49 -35.37
CA PRO A 463 13.82 -15.06 -36.34
C PRO A 463 12.77 -14.11 -35.72
N LEU A 464 12.30 -14.43 -34.50
CA LEU A 464 11.33 -13.62 -33.77
C LEU A 464 11.95 -12.30 -33.29
N LEU A 465 13.18 -12.34 -32.79
CA LEU A 465 13.94 -11.14 -32.39
C LEU A 465 14.11 -10.16 -33.55
N THR A 466 14.45 -10.66 -34.74
CA THR A 466 14.60 -9.83 -35.94
C THR A 466 13.26 -9.17 -36.32
N GLN A 467 12.15 -9.93 -36.27
CA GLN A 467 10.81 -9.40 -36.52
C GLN A 467 10.42 -8.32 -35.50
N VAL A 468 10.68 -8.56 -34.19
CA VAL A 468 10.37 -7.63 -33.11
C VAL A 468 11.18 -6.35 -33.24
N ARG A 469 12.49 -6.43 -33.51
CA ARG A 469 13.36 -5.25 -33.72
C ARG A 469 12.86 -4.35 -34.86
N LYS A 470 12.43 -4.96 -35.99
CA LYS A 470 11.86 -4.21 -37.11
C LYS A 470 10.54 -3.55 -36.70
N ALA A 471 9.64 -4.34 -36.08
CA ALA A 471 8.32 -3.88 -35.67
C ALA A 471 8.39 -2.76 -34.62
N GLU A 472 9.28 -2.87 -33.63
CA GLU A 472 9.50 -1.84 -32.59
C GLU A 472 9.90 -0.50 -33.21
N LYS A 473 10.89 -0.48 -34.11
CA LYS A 473 11.36 0.76 -34.78
C LYS A 473 10.26 1.42 -35.59
N GLU A 474 9.54 0.65 -36.44
CA GLU A 474 8.45 1.15 -37.26
C GLU A 474 7.29 1.68 -36.38
N TYR A 475 6.97 0.95 -35.32
CA TYR A 475 5.90 1.32 -34.40
C TYR A 475 6.27 2.59 -33.59
N GLY A 476 7.50 2.68 -33.08
CA GLY A 476 7.96 3.85 -32.35
C GLY A 476 7.89 5.14 -33.18
N VAL A 477 8.28 5.06 -34.45
CA VAL A 477 8.15 6.20 -35.39
C VAL A 477 6.72 6.59 -35.61
N ALA A 478 5.82 5.61 -35.85
CA ALA A 478 4.40 5.84 -36.07
C ALA A 478 3.73 6.43 -34.83
N LEU A 479 4.01 5.86 -33.65
CA LEU A 479 3.44 6.30 -32.37
C LEU A 479 3.90 7.71 -32.03
N LEU A 480 5.20 8.00 -32.10
CA LEU A 480 5.74 9.33 -31.82
C LEU A 480 5.15 10.39 -32.77
N LYS A 481 4.98 10.07 -34.05
CA LYS A 481 4.31 10.93 -35.03
C LYS A 481 2.86 11.20 -34.62
N ALA A 482 2.11 10.16 -34.24
CA ALA A 482 0.71 10.27 -33.83
C ALA A 482 0.58 11.12 -32.55
N VAL A 483 1.43 10.88 -31.56
CA VAL A 483 1.46 11.68 -30.32
C VAL A 483 1.72 13.14 -30.62
N ARG A 484 2.78 13.46 -31.38
CA ARG A 484 3.13 14.84 -31.74
C ARG A 484 2.03 15.56 -32.52
N ALA A 485 1.31 14.83 -33.40
CA ALA A 485 0.17 15.38 -34.13
C ALA A 485 -1.06 15.64 -33.24
N SER A 486 -1.11 15.04 -32.05
CA SER A 486 -2.25 15.12 -31.11
C SER A 486 -1.97 16.06 -29.94
N ILE A 487 -0.70 16.50 -29.72
CA ILE A 487 -0.34 17.42 -28.62
C ILE A 487 -1.15 18.71 -28.75
N ARG A 488 -1.71 19.15 -27.63
CA ARG A 488 -2.45 20.40 -27.48
C ARG A 488 -1.54 21.44 -26.81
N THR A 489 -1.32 22.56 -27.51
CA THR A 489 -0.33 23.58 -27.12
C THR A 489 -0.93 24.81 -26.45
N GLU A 490 -2.23 24.82 -26.21
CA GLU A 490 -2.96 25.91 -25.54
C GLU A 490 -2.77 25.92 -24.02
N THR A 491 -2.07 24.97 -23.44
CA THR A 491 -1.71 24.90 -22.01
C THR A 491 -0.20 24.92 -21.82
N ASP A 492 0.25 25.27 -20.62
CA ASP A 492 1.65 25.24 -20.21
C ASP A 492 1.80 24.37 -18.92
N PRO A 493 2.44 23.19 -19.00
CA PRO A 493 2.99 22.55 -20.21
C PRO A 493 1.92 22.12 -21.21
N PRO A 494 2.31 21.78 -22.46
CA PRO A 494 1.39 21.23 -23.45
C PRO A 494 0.72 19.94 -22.98
N PHE A 495 -0.57 19.78 -23.32
CA PHE A 495 -1.35 18.60 -22.97
C PHE A 495 -1.14 17.48 -23.98
N ILE A 496 -0.95 16.24 -23.47
CA ILE A 496 -0.86 15.04 -24.27
C ILE A 496 -2.15 14.22 -24.07
N PRO A 497 -3.02 14.12 -25.10
CA PRO A 497 -4.26 13.35 -24.99
C PRO A 497 -4.01 11.85 -24.99
N ILE A 498 -4.88 11.08 -24.34
CA ILE A 498 -4.94 9.64 -24.47
C ILE A 498 -5.61 9.23 -25.79
N ALA A 499 -6.66 9.95 -26.19
CA ALA A 499 -7.37 9.71 -27.45
C ALA A 499 -6.61 10.36 -28.61
N LEU A 500 -5.70 9.63 -29.26
CA LEU A 500 -4.93 10.11 -30.40
C LEU A 500 -5.84 10.38 -31.59
N PHE A 501 -5.56 11.49 -32.31
CA PHE A 501 -6.32 12.00 -33.46
C PHE A 501 -7.75 12.45 -33.18
N ASP A 502 -8.25 12.25 -31.98
CA ASP A 502 -9.54 12.72 -31.53
C ASP A 502 -9.41 14.11 -30.86
N LYS A 503 -10.55 14.81 -30.66
CA LYS A 503 -10.57 16.15 -30.04
C LYS A 503 -10.69 16.05 -28.52
N GLU A 504 -9.74 15.34 -27.85
CA GLU A 504 -9.70 15.36 -26.40
C GLU A 504 -9.19 16.72 -25.92
N GLU A 505 -10.02 17.42 -25.13
CA GLU A 505 -9.68 18.73 -24.58
C GLU A 505 -8.74 18.61 -23.37
N PRO A 506 -7.86 19.62 -23.16
CA PRO A 506 -7.02 19.68 -21.97
C PRO A 506 -7.82 19.64 -20.68
N HIS A 507 -7.40 18.83 -19.73
CA HIS A 507 -8.01 18.72 -18.40
C HIS A 507 -7.28 19.64 -17.42
N SER A 508 -7.93 20.76 -16.99
CA SER A 508 -7.31 21.73 -16.08
C SER A 508 -8.36 22.46 -15.21
N PRO A 509 -8.58 22.05 -13.96
CA PRO A 509 -7.93 20.94 -13.22
C PRO A 509 -8.20 19.57 -13.81
N ILE A 510 -7.23 18.66 -13.65
CA ILE A 510 -7.36 17.28 -14.14
C ILE A 510 -8.61 16.59 -13.57
N THR A 511 -8.96 16.86 -12.31
CA THR A 511 -10.11 16.25 -11.62
C THR A 511 -11.46 16.90 -11.97
N SER A 512 -11.51 17.90 -12.84
CA SER A 512 -12.76 18.60 -13.19
C SER A 512 -13.75 17.75 -13.97
N THR A 513 -13.28 16.68 -14.61
CA THR A 513 -14.11 15.75 -15.39
C THR A 513 -13.78 14.30 -15.08
N ARG A 514 -14.73 13.40 -15.39
CA ARG A 514 -14.49 11.95 -15.29
C ARG A 514 -13.34 11.52 -16.21
N ILE A 515 -13.32 11.99 -17.44
CA ILE A 515 -12.25 11.65 -18.42
C ILE A 515 -10.90 12.13 -17.90
N GLY A 516 -10.81 13.37 -17.40
CA GLY A 516 -9.57 13.91 -16.85
C GLY A 516 -9.01 13.09 -15.69
N SER A 517 -9.87 12.59 -14.80
CA SER A 517 -9.43 11.71 -13.71
C SER A 517 -8.94 10.35 -14.22
N TYR A 518 -9.62 9.75 -15.21
CA TYR A 518 -9.11 8.52 -15.82
C TYR A 518 -7.84 8.77 -16.65
N TRP A 519 -7.75 9.92 -17.33
CA TRP A 519 -6.51 10.37 -17.96
C TRP A 519 -5.35 10.33 -16.97
N ASN A 520 -5.53 10.90 -15.76
CA ASN A 520 -4.51 10.90 -14.71
C ASN A 520 -4.14 9.50 -14.22
N ILE A 521 -5.13 8.64 -14.03
CA ILE A 521 -4.94 7.26 -13.55
C ILE A 521 -4.13 6.41 -14.54
N ILE A 522 -4.39 6.53 -15.85
CA ILE A 522 -3.78 5.66 -16.86
C ILE A 522 -2.52 6.21 -17.50
N ASN A 523 -2.24 7.52 -17.35
CA ASN A 523 -1.04 8.14 -17.95
C ASN A 523 0.28 7.62 -17.38
N GLY A 524 0.26 6.99 -16.21
CA GLY A 524 1.44 6.32 -15.68
C GLY A 524 2.06 5.31 -16.67
N PHE A 525 1.26 4.63 -17.48
CA PHE A 525 1.76 3.71 -18.51
C PHE A 525 2.46 4.45 -19.65
N VAL A 526 2.01 5.65 -19.99
CA VAL A 526 2.66 6.50 -21.01
C VAL A 526 3.99 7.02 -20.48
N LEU A 527 4.05 7.48 -19.23
CA LEU A 527 5.30 7.85 -18.55
C LEU A 527 6.31 6.69 -18.58
N ALA A 528 5.88 5.48 -18.22
CA ALA A 528 6.74 4.31 -18.19
C ALA A 528 7.23 3.90 -19.58
N SER A 529 6.51 4.22 -20.67
CA SER A 529 6.91 3.90 -22.04
C SER A 529 8.13 4.67 -22.52
N ARG A 530 8.38 5.87 -21.96
CA ARG A 530 9.45 6.77 -22.41
C ARG A 530 9.41 7.03 -23.90
N ILE A 531 8.22 7.27 -24.46
CA ILE A 531 8.03 7.48 -25.90
C ILE A 531 8.79 8.68 -26.45
N PHE A 532 9.07 9.68 -25.63
CA PHE A 532 9.86 10.84 -26.06
C PHE A 532 11.34 10.60 -25.87
N PRO A 533 12.19 10.96 -26.85
CA PRO A 533 13.63 10.87 -26.72
C PRO A 533 14.17 11.64 -25.53
N LYS A 534 15.13 11.07 -24.83
CA LYS A 534 15.82 11.72 -23.72
C LYS A 534 16.42 13.08 -24.16
N GLY A 535 16.21 14.11 -23.35
CA GLY A 535 16.65 15.47 -23.64
C GLY A 535 15.78 16.24 -24.64
N SER A 536 14.70 15.62 -25.17
CA SER A 536 13.72 16.36 -25.98
C SER A 536 12.87 17.28 -25.11
N LYS A 537 12.34 18.36 -25.71
CA LYS A 537 11.44 19.27 -24.98
C LYS A 537 10.16 18.59 -24.49
N GLU A 538 9.75 17.53 -25.16
CA GLU A 538 8.56 16.74 -24.84
C GLU A 538 8.78 15.75 -23.69
N GLU A 539 10.01 15.44 -23.34
CA GLU A 539 10.34 14.38 -22.37
C GLU A 539 9.58 14.54 -21.04
N ASN A 540 9.40 15.76 -20.58
CA ASN A 540 8.77 16.04 -19.29
C ASN A 540 7.34 16.58 -19.41
N TYR A 541 6.77 16.76 -20.63
CA TYR A 541 5.43 17.35 -20.78
C TYR A 541 4.37 16.67 -19.93
N LEU A 542 4.39 15.33 -19.90
CA LEU A 542 3.37 14.56 -19.20
C LEU A 542 3.48 14.67 -17.68
N SER A 543 4.67 14.50 -17.12
CA SER A 543 4.89 14.62 -15.67
C SER A 543 4.66 16.06 -15.19
N ASP A 544 5.15 17.05 -15.95
CA ASP A 544 4.95 18.47 -15.60
C ASP A 544 3.47 18.87 -15.71
N TYR A 545 2.72 18.30 -16.66
CA TYR A 545 1.27 18.54 -16.78
C TYR A 545 0.54 17.99 -15.55
N ILE A 546 0.83 16.75 -15.15
CA ILE A 546 0.27 16.13 -13.94
C ILE A 546 0.53 17.02 -12.70
N GLU A 547 1.75 17.53 -12.55
CA GLU A 547 2.16 18.35 -11.41
C GLU A 547 1.54 19.75 -11.40
N LYS A 548 1.31 20.37 -12.57
CA LYS A 548 0.83 21.75 -12.68
C LYS A 548 -0.68 21.90 -12.88
N HIS A 549 -1.39 20.80 -13.17
CA HIS A 549 -2.82 20.85 -13.46
C HIS A 549 -3.68 20.00 -12.49
N GLY A 550 -3.19 19.78 -11.26
CA GLY A 550 -3.98 19.20 -10.17
C GLY A 550 -4.05 17.66 -10.18
N GLY A 551 -3.08 17.00 -10.82
CA GLY A 551 -3.02 15.53 -10.86
C GLY A 551 -2.50 14.87 -9.59
N ILE A 552 -1.88 15.64 -8.69
CA ILE A 552 -1.19 15.14 -7.48
C ILE A 552 -1.72 15.87 -6.23
N PHE A 553 -1.84 15.12 -5.13
CA PHE A 553 -2.16 15.64 -3.81
C PHE A 553 -1.38 14.84 -2.74
N MET A 554 -0.54 15.49 -1.98
CA MET A 554 0.43 14.86 -1.06
C MET A 554 1.27 13.77 -1.77
N GLY A 555 1.71 14.04 -3.01
CA GLY A 555 2.47 13.11 -3.84
C GLY A 555 1.69 11.90 -4.38
N MET A 556 0.40 11.77 -4.07
CA MET A 556 -0.46 10.68 -4.53
C MET A 556 -1.27 11.09 -5.77
N THR A 557 -1.53 10.15 -6.68
CA THR A 557 -2.39 10.37 -7.84
C THR A 557 -3.79 10.78 -7.40
N ARG A 558 -4.28 11.89 -7.92
CA ARG A 558 -5.58 12.47 -7.58
C ARG A 558 -6.63 12.08 -8.60
N SER A 559 -7.83 11.81 -8.12
CA SER A 559 -9.04 11.68 -8.94
C SER A 559 -10.22 12.21 -8.13
N GLY A 560 -11.34 12.49 -8.78
CA GLY A 560 -12.45 12.83 -7.95
C GLY A 560 -13.47 13.78 -8.52
N GLY A 561 -14.19 14.40 -7.60
CA GLY A 561 -15.24 15.36 -7.88
C GLY A 561 -16.60 14.73 -8.24
N THR A 562 -17.63 15.57 -8.20
CA THR A 562 -19.02 15.22 -8.53
C THR A 562 -19.19 14.70 -9.96
N ALA A 563 -18.28 15.08 -10.86
CA ALA A 563 -18.27 14.61 -12.25
C ALA A 563 -17.99 13.11 -12.41
N HIS A 564 -17.57 12.42 -11.36
CA HIS A 564 -17.10 11.03 -11.43
C HIS A 564 -18.19 9.97 -11.48
N GLY A 565 -19.38 10.25 -10.98
CA GLY A 565 -20.39 9.22 -10.76
C GLY A 565 -19.98 8.13 -9.77
N PHE A 566 -18.88 8.31 -9.00
CA PHE A 566 -18.60 7.50 -7.84
C PHE A 566 -19.53 7.91 -6.71
N TRP A 567 -19.90 6.96 -5.87
CA TRP A 567 -21.02 7.07 -4.92
C TRP A 567 -20.94 8.23 -3.95
N THR A 568 -19.76 8.79 -3.71
CA THR A 568 -19.60 9.90 -2.76
C THR A 568 -19.50 11.27 -3.41
N GLY A 569 -19.17 11.32 -4.71
CA GLY A 569 -18.88 12.60 -5.38
C GLY A 569 -17.68 13.37 -4.80
N ALA A 570 -16.95 12.80 -3.83
CA ALA A 570 -15.88 13.47 -3.12
C ALA A 570 -14.54 13.41 -3.89
N GLU A 571 -13.72 14.44 -3.71
CA GLU A 571 -12.31 14.44 -4.11
C GLU A 571 -11.54 13.34 -3.37
N ARG A 572 -10.63 12.69 -4.06
CA ARG A 572 -9.88 11.57 -3.50
C ARG A 572 -8.50 11.40 -4.11
N VAL A 573 -7.69 10.60 -3.45
CA VAL A 573 -6.44 10.08 -3.98
C VAL A 573 -6.58 8.60 -4.26
N ASN A 574 -5.90 8.14 -5.31
CA ASN A 574 -5.80 6.74 -5.72
C ASN A 574 -4.31 6.33 -5.73
N PRO A 575 -3.72 6.04 -4.56
CA PRO A 575 -2.27 5.89 -4.42
C PRO A 575 -1.67 4.85 -5.38
N LEU A 576 -2.33 3.71 -5.54
CA LEU A 576 -1.83 2.59 -6.34
C LEU A 576 -1.51 2.97 -7.81
N TYR A 577 -2.22 3.93 -8.39
CA TYR A 577 -1.97 4.38 -9.76
C TYR A 577 -0.78 5.34 -9.88
N GLY A 578 -0.19 5.75 -8.76
CA GLY A 578 1.01 6.59 -8.70
C GLY A 578 2.33 5.84 -8.90
N SER A 579 2.33 4.51 -9.07
CA SER A 579 3.55 3.71 -9.11
C SER A 579 4.51 4.17 -10.21
N ARG A 580 4.02 4.40 -11.41
CA ARG A 580 4.85 4.79 -12.57
C ARG A 580 5.29 6.24 -12.51
N TYR A 581 4.46 7.13 -11.97
CA TYR A 581 4.86 8.51 -11.67
C TYR A 581 5.98 8.54 -10.63
N SER A 582 5.89 7.75 -9.58
CA SER A 582 6.96 7.63 -8.57
C SER A 582 8.27 7.12 -9.19
N MET A 583 8.21 6.16 -10.12
CA MET A 583 9.40 5.69 -10.84
C MET A 583 9.99 6.77 -11.75
N ASP A 584 9.14 7.59 -12.40
CA ASP A 584 9.59 8.73 -13.18
C ASP A 584 10.31 9.78 -12.32
N LEU A 585 9.83 10.03 -11.10
CA LEU A 585 10.51 10.91 -10.15
C LEU A 585 11.92 10.42 -9.79
N LEU A 586 12.11 9.11 -9.60
CA LEU A 586 13.44 8.52 -9.37
C LEU A 586 14.33 8.64 -10.60
N ARG A 587 13.78 8.38 -11.79
CA ARG A 587 14.50 8.54 -13.07
C ARG A 587 14.95 9.98 -13.29
N ARG A 588 14.15 10.97 -12.88
CA ARG A 588 14.43 12.42 -12.94
C ARG A 588 15.28 12.91 -11.76
N ASP A 589 15.72 12.02 -10.89
CA ASP A 589 16.47 12.32 -9.67
C ASP A 589 15.76 13.35 -8.75
N GLN A 590 14.48 13.11 -8.46
CA GLN A 590 13.66 13.94 -7.59
C GLN A 590 13.26 13.21 -6.29
N PRO A 591 14.22 12.84 -5.43
CA PRO A 591 13.98 11.99 -4.27
C PRO A 591 13.07 12.62 -3.22
N ASP A 592 13.06 13.96 -3.06
CA ASP A 592 12.18 14.60 -2.09
C ASP A 592 10.71 14.57 -2.53
N LYS A 593 10.41 14.74 -3.82
CA LYS A 593 9.05 14.52 -4.34
C LYS A 593 8.60 13.06 -4.21
N PHE A 594 9.52 12.12 -4.42
CA PHE A 594 9.23 10.69 -4.19
C PHE A 594 8.86 10.44 -2.72
N LEU A 595 9.59 11.02 -1.77
CA LEU A 595 9.30 10.92 -0.33
C LEU A 595 7.96 11.57 0.05
N VAL A 596 7.54 12.64 -0.64
CA VAL A 596 6.19 13.20 -0.45
C VAL A 596 5.13 12.12 -0.71
N GLY A 597 5.23 11.41 -1.84
CA GLY A 597 4.29 10.32 -2.16
C GLY A 597 4.33 9.16 -1.16
N PHE A 598 5.53 8.79 -0.73
CA PHE A 598 5.74 7.72 0.26
C PHE A 598 5.11 8.07 1.62
N TYR A 599 5.41 9.22 2.18
CA TYR A 599 4.86 9.65 3.46
C TYR A 599 3.40 10.09 3.37
N GLY A 600 3.01 10.69 2.25
CA GLY A 600 1.60 11.02 1.96
C GLY A 600 0.73 9.76 1.97
N MET A 601 1.16 8.69 1.31
CA MET A 601 0.45 7.41 1.35
C MET A 601 0.45 6.81 2.76
N LEU A 602 1.60 6.75 3.43
CA LEU A 602 1.71 6.16 4.77
C LEU A 602 0.81 6.85 5.80
N ALA A 603 0.72 8.19 5.73
CA ALA A 603 -0.02 8.98 6.71
C ALA A 603 -1.50 9.17 6.34
N GLN A 604 -1.83 9.30 5.05
CA GLN A 604 -3.13 9.76 4.59
C GLN A 604 -3.84 8.82 3.61
N GLY A 605 -3.11 7.90 2.98
CA GLY A 605 -3.65 6.88 2.08
C GLY A 605 -3.91 5.52 2.75
N LEU A 606 -3.50 5.35 4.02
CA LEU A 606 -3.63 4.12 4.81
C LEU A 606 -4.29 4.41 6.15
N THR A 607 -4.89 3.39 6.76
CA THR A 607 -5.29 3.47 8.18
C THR A 607 -4.05 3.46 9.08
N ARG A 608 -4.08 4.23 10.18
CA ARG A 608 -2.88 4.53 10.99
C ARG A 608 -2.19 3.32 11.60
N ASP A 609 -2.94 2.41 12.19
CA ASP A 609 -2.38 1.33 13.02
C ASP A 609 -2.56 -0.06 12.41
N THR A 610 -3.29 -0.15 11.30
CA THR A 610 -3.53 -1.40 10.59
C THR A 610 -3.10 -1.36 9.13
N PHE A 611 -2.63 -0.21 8.64
CA PHE A 611 -2.07 -0.02 7.29
C PHE A 611 -2.98 -0.52 6.17
N ILE A 612 -4.30 -0.48 6.36
CA ILE A 612 -5.27 -0.88 5.34
C ILE A 612 -5.41 0.26 4.35
N GLY A 613 -5.16 -0.03 3.07
CA GLY A 613 -5.39 0.86 1.96
C GLY A 613 -6.49 0.36 1.04
N GLY A 614 -7.07 1.28 0.27
CA GLY A 614 -8.02 0.97 -0.80
C GLY A 614 -7.47 1.34 -2.16
N GLU A 615 -8.28 1.13 -3.19
CA GLU A 615 -8.03 1.70 -4.52
C GLU A 615 -7.97 3.24 -4.44
N GLY A 616 -8.87 3.82 -3.65
CA GLY A 616 -8.91 5.26 -3.39
C GLY A 616 -9.32 5.57 -1.96
N CYS A 617 -8.98 6.79 -1.53
CA CYS A 617 -9.35 7.34 -0.24
C CYS A 617 -9.82 8.78 -0.41
N THR A 618 -10.99 9.13 0.14
CA THR A 618 -11.51 10.50 0.07
C THR A 618 -10.64 11.47 0.87
N LEU A 619 -10.56 12.70 0.42
CA LEU A 619 -9.82 13.77 1.11
C LEU A 619 -10.66 14.35 2.25
N ASP A 620 -11.96 14.52 2.01
CA ASP A 620 -12.93 15.01 3.00
C ASP A 620 -13.64 13.85 3.70
N PRO A 621 -14.10 14.04 4.94
CA PRO A 621 -15.12 13.19 5.53
C PRO A 621 -16.40 13.20 4.68
N VAL A 622 -16.95 12.02 4.40
CA VAL A 622 -18.18 11.88 3.59
C VAL A 622 -19.44 11.97 4.46
N ASP A 623 -19.34 11.47 5.67
CA ASP A 623 -20.40 11.45 6.69
C ASP A 623 -19.80 11.41 8.11
N ALA A 624 -20.63 11.15 9.10
CA ALA A 624 -20.20 10.99 10.49
C ALA A 624 -19.18 9.84 10.68
N GLY A 625 -19.10 8.88 9.74
CA GLY A 625 -18.10 7.81 9.71
C GLY A 625 -16.71 8.29 9.30
N GLY A 626 -16.59 9.48 8.73
CA GLY A 626 -15.31 10.10 8.37
C GLY A 626 -14.92 9.92 6.90
N ARG A 627 -13.62 9.86 6.62
CA ARG A 627 -13.06 9.63 5.29
C ARG A 627 -13.32 8.19 4.86
N PHE A 628 -13.57 8.01 3.57
CA PHE A 628 -14.02 6.75 2.98
C PHE A 628 -12.92 6.11 2.14
N PHE A 629 -12.77 4.78 2.27
CA PHE A 629 -11.95 3.97 1.37
C PHE A 629 -12.81 3.25 0.34
N TYR A 630 -12.30 3.15 -0.88
CA TYR A 630 -12.89 2.34 -1.95
C TYR A 630 -12.11 1.04 -2.10
N CYS A 631 -12.83 -0.10 -2.11
CA CYS A 631 -12.26 -1.46 -2.25
C CYS A 631 -11.11 -1.83 -1.29
N PRO A 632 -11.19 -1.54 0.02
CA PRO A 632 -10.20 -2.01 0.98
C PRO A 632 -10.48 -3.46 1.43
N PRO A 633 -9.45 -4.21 1.90
CA PRO A 633 -8.05 -3.97 1.65
C PRO A 633 -7.72 -4.25 0.18
N ASN A 634 -6.74 -3.55 -0.40
CA ASN A 634 -6.44 -3.62 -1.82
C ASN A 634 -5.02 -4.16 -2.06
N SER A 635 -4.90 -5.22 -2.86
CA SER A 635 -3.62 -5.91 -3.08
C SER A 635 -2.61 -5.06 -3.86
N ALA A 636 -3.08 -4.26 -4.83
CA ALA A 636 -2.20 -3.38 -5.61
C ALA A 636 -1.73 -2.18 -4.78
N ALA A 637 -2.59 -1.61 -3.92
CA ALA A 637 -2.18 -0.57 -2.99
C ALA A 637 -1.10 -1.06 -2.01
N ASN A 638 -1.27 -2.28 -1.46
CA ASN A 638 -0.26 -2.94 -0.65
C ASN A 638 1.05 -3.13 -1.44
N GLY A 639 0.95 -3.67 -2.67
CA GLY A 639 2.06 -3.87 -3.57
C GLY A 639 2.80 -2.57 -3.91
N PHE A 640 2.06 -1.49 -4.13
CA PHE A 640 2.65 -0.18 -4.42
C PHE A 640 3.46 0.36 -3.23
N PHE A 641 2.94 0.31 -2.01
CA PHE A 641 3.67 0.77 -0.83
C PHE A 641 5.01 0.05 -0.66
N ILE A 642 5.01 -1.30 -0.71
CA ILE A 642 6.25 -2.07 -0.56
C ILE A 642 7.20 -1.88 -1.74
N THR A 643 6.69 -1.60 -2.94
CA THR A 643 7.49 -1.25 -4.12
C THR A 643 8.17 0.10 -3.93
N MET A 644 7.46 1.12 -3.41
CA MET A 644 8.07 2.41 -3.08
C MET A 644 9.19 2.23 -2.05
N LEU A 645 8.94 1.51 -0.96
CA LEU A 645 9.98 1.30 0.06
C LEU A 645 11.21 0.57 -0.51
N ARG A 646 10.99 -0.45 -1.34
CA ARG A 646 12.09 -1.15 -2.02
C ARG A 646 12.89 -0.18 -2.88
N ASN A 647 12.24 0.69 -3.65
CA ASN A 647 12.89 1.60 -4.58
C ASN A 647 13.58 2.79 -3.90
N LEU A 648 13.15 3.20 -2.70
CA LEU A 648 13.92 4.10 -1.84
C LEU A 648 15.31 3.56 -1.54
N LEU A 649 15.41 2.24 -1.35
CA LEU A 649 16.60 1.54 -0.87
C LEU A 649 17.41 0.93 -2.02
N VAL A 650 16.74 0.28 -2.97
CA VAL A 650 17.38 -0.41 -4.10
C VAL A 650 16.57 -0.14 -5.37
N HIS A 651 17.15 0.56 -6.32
CA HIS A 651 16.52 0.92 -7.58
C HIS A 651 17.41 0.51 -8.76
N GLU A 652 16.78 -0.04 -9.79
CA GLU A 652 17.45 -0.41 -11.04
C GLU A 652 17.02 0.58 -12.14
N LEU A 653 17.98 1.16 -12.84
CA LEU A 653 17.73 2.16 -13.88
C LEU A 653 18.33 1.69 -15.21
N ASP A 654 17.45 1.64 -16.21
CA ASP A 654 17.80 1.53 -17.63
C ASP A 654 17.95 2.96 -18.16
N SER A 655 19.18 3.48 -18.15
CA SER A 655 19.47 4.90 -18.46
C SER A 655 19.76 5.16 -19.94
N ASP A 656 20.13 4.12 -20.70
CA ASP A 656 20.31 4.19 -22.16
C ASP A 656 19.07 3.75 -22.94
N ASP A 657 18.05 3.29 -22.19
CA ASP A 657 16.73 2.93 -22.71
C ASP A 657 16.79 1.78 -23.73
N ASP A 658 17.61 0.76 -23.49
CA ASP A 658 17.72 -0.41 -24.37
C ASP A 658 16.81 -1.61 -23.95
N GLY A 659 16.15 -1.49 -22.79
CA GLY A 659 15.23 -2.51 -22.22
C GLY A 659 15.87 -3.36 -21.12
N GLU A 660 17.17 -3.22 -20.84
CA GLU A 660 17.83 -3.84 -19.71
C GLU A 660 18.39 -2.78 -18.76
N PRO A 661 18.18 -2.91 -17.45
CA PRO A 661 18.85 -2.04 -16.49
C PRO A 661 20.38 -2.28 -16.53
N GLU A 662 21.15 -1.21 -16.66
CA GLU A 662 22.60 -1.26 -16.53
C GLU A 662 23.11 -0.57 -15.27
N THR A 663 22.24 0.15 -14.57
CA THR A 663 22.61 0.94 -13.38
C THR A 663 21.89 0.43 -12.14
N LEU A 664 22.65 0.20 -11.06
CA LEU A 664 22.14 -0.12 -9.73
C LEU A 664 22.31 1.08 -8.80
N GLN A 665 21.23 1.56 -8.24
CA GLN A 665 21.16 2.68 -7.29
C GLN A 665 20.79 2.20 -5.89
N LEU A 666 21.61 2.52 -4.90
CA LEU A 666 21.41 2.13 -3.50
C LEU A 666 21.17 3.37 -2.63
N ALA A 667 20.17 3.30 -1.77
CA ALA A 667 19.76 4.37 -0.83
C ALA A 667 19.44 5.73 -1.49
N PHE A 668 19.01 5.75 -2.75
CA PHE A 668 18.93 6.96 -3.58
C PHE A 668 17.88 7.96 -3.10
N ALA A 669 16.80 7.48 -2.51
CA ALA A 669 15.69 8.33 -2.07
C ALA A 669 15.33 8.13 -0.58
N THR A 670 16.30 7.73 0.25
CA THR A 670 16.08 7.59 1.70
C THR A 670 15.81 8.95 2.35
N SER A 671 15.02 8.96 3.43
CA SER A 671 14.83 10.16 4.22
C SER A 671 16.13 10.62 4.85
N ARG A 672 16.43 11.91 4.81
CA ARG A 672 17.61 12.50 5.49
C ARG A 672 17.55 12.27 7.00
N ARG A 673 16.34 12.17 7.59
CA ARG A 673 16.12 11.86 9.01
C ARG A 673 16.60 10.46 9.41
N TRP A 674 16.68 9.54 8.46
CA TRP A 674 17.13 8.17 8.72
C TRP A 674 18.66 8.08 8.97
N LEU A 675 19.39 9.15 8.67
CA LEU A 675 20.81 9.26 8.97
C LEU A 675 21.14 10.29 10.08
N GLU A 676 20.17 10.64 10.92
CA GLU A 676 20.48 11.34 12.19
C GLU A 676 21.39 10.44 13.05
N ASP A 677 22.12 11.05 13.99
CA ASP A 677 23.14 10.35 14.78
C ASP A 677 22.62 9.07 15.45
N GLY A 678 23.41 8.00 15.39
CA GLY A 678 23.10 6.69 15.97
C GLY A 678 22.11 5.83 15.18
N LYS A 679 21.48 6.36 14.11
CA LYS A 679 20.47 5.63 13.32
C LYS A 679 21.10 4.68 12.30
N THR A 680 20.32 3.64 11.96
CA THR A 680 20.75 2.60 11.01
C THR A 680 19.68 2.34 9.95
N ILE A 681 20.10 2.18 8.70
CA ILE A 681 19.26 1.74 7.56
C ILE A 681 19.84 0.42 7.07
N SER A 682 19.00 -0.61 6.88
CA SER A 682 19.47 -1.85 6.26
C SER A 682 18.43 -2.48 5.33
N ILE A 683 18.94 -3.15 4.30
CA ILE A 683 18.18 -4.06 3.45
C ILE A 683 19.03 -5.30 3.18
N GLN A 684 18.43 -6.48 3.26
CA GLN A 684 19.14 -7.75 3.11
C GLN A 684 18.49 -8.57 2.00
N LYS A 685 19.36 -9.06 1.09
CA LYS A 685 19.01 -9.99 0.00
C LYS A 685 17.89 -9.47 -0.91
N ALA A 686 17.89 -8.16 -1.23
CA ALA A 686 16.94 -7.60 -2.19
C ALA A 686 17.19 -8.18 -3.59
N PRO A 687 16.21 -8.84 -4.22
CA PRO A 687 16.35 -9.34 -5.58
C PRO A 687 16.48 -8.19 -6.58
N THR A 688 17.41 -8.32 -7.51
CA THR A 688 17.58 -7.44 -8.68
C THR A 688 17.83 -8.28 -9.93
N SER A 689 17.78 -7.65 -11.11
CA SER A 689 18.16 -8.29 -12.38
C SER A 689 19.66 -8.67 -12.43
N PHE A 690 20.46 -8.13 -11.53
CA PHE A 690 21.89 -8.45 -11.38
C PHE A 690 22.16 -9.57 -10.38
N GLY A 691 21.19 -9.86 -9.49
CA GLY A 691 21.30 -10.77 -8.36
C GLY A 691 20.84 -10.14 -7.05
N ALA A 692 21.12 -10.80 -5.93
CA ALA A 692 20.76 -10.26 -4.62
C ALA A 692 21.74 -9.17 -4.19
N VAL A 693 21.20 -8.13 -3.54
CA VAL A 693 21.95 -7.00 -3.00
C VAL A 693 21.58 -6.81 -1.53
N SER A 694 22.58 -6.51 -0.71
CA SER A 694 22.39 -6.13 0.69
C SER A 694 23.18 -4.88 1.01
N PHE A 695 22.70 -4.05 1.92
CA PHE A 695 23.53 -3.05 2.59
C PHE A 695 23.06 -2.77 4.00
N ASN A 696 23.99 -2.30 4.83
CA ASN A 696 23.76 -1.74 6.15
C ASN A 696 24.50 -0.42 6.25
N MET A 697 23.81 0.65 6.60
CA MET A 697 24.35 2.01 6.72
C MET A 697 24.09 2.52 8.12
N LYS A 698 25.15 2.80 8.89
CA LYS A 698 25.10 3.28 10.27
C LYS A 698 25.62 4.69 10.39
N SER A 699 24.79 5.58 10.83
CA SER A 699 25.14 6.98 11.10
C SER A 699 25.85 7.10 12.46
N LYS A 700 26.99 7.78 12.48
CA LYS A 700 27.78 8.16 13.64
C LYS A 700 28.21 9.62 13.51
N LEU A 701 27.24 10.50 13.31
CA LEU A 701 27.51 11.93 13.06
C LEU A 701 28.24 12.58 14.22
N GLY A 702 27.96 12.17 15.46
CA GLY A 702 28.70 12.62 16.64
C GLY A 702 30.19 12.28 16.59
N GLU A 703 30.59 11.26 15.85
CA GLU A 703 31.98 10.87 15.59
C GLU A 703 32.50 11.38 14.22
N GLY A 704 31.70 12.17 13.49
CA GLY A 704 32.07 12.71 12.17
C GLY A 704 32.11 11.68 11.06
N ARG A 705 31.36 10.58 11.14
CA ARG A 705 31.37 9.53 10.11
C ARG A 705 30.03 8.82 9.89
N VAL A 706 29.89 8.19 8.71
CA VAL A 706 28.87 7.19 8.37
C VAL A 706 29.56 5.93 7.88
N GLU A 707 29.22 4.79 8.47
CA GLU A 707 29.79 3.48 8.11
C GLU A 707 28.77 2.75 7.25
N VAL A 708 29.23 2.15 6.14
CA VAL A 708 28.36 1.37 5.23
C VAL A 708 29.03 0.05 4.87
N HIS A 709 28.29 -1.02 5.08
CA HIS A 709 28.61 -2.34 4.55
C HIS A 709 27.69 -2.65 3.37
N VAL A 710 28.24 -3.07 2.24
CA VAL A 710 27.49 -3.40 1.01
C VAL A 710 27.90 -4.78 0.51
N GLU A 711 26.94 -5.59 0.09
CA GLU A 711 27.15 -6.84 -0.63
C GLU A 711 26.60 -6.67 -2.05
N LEU A 712 27.50 -6.57 -3.02
CA LEU A 712 27.18 -6.38 -4.44
C LEU A 712 27.11 -7.72 -5.18
N PRO A 713 26.33 -7.83 -6.28
CA PRO A 713 26.28 -9.02 -7.11
C PRO A 713 27.64 -9.33 -7.75
N GLU A 714 28.02 -10.60 -7.77
CA GLU A 714 29.31 -11.04 -8.34
C GLU A 714 29.18 -11.61 -9.75
N LYS A 715 28.05 -12.27 -10.07
CA LYS A 715 27.90 -13.01 -11.33
C LYS A 715 27.43 -12.13 -12.49
N LYS A 716 26.36 -11.38 -12.33
CA LYS A 716 25.88 -10.41 -13.31
C LYS A 716 26.09 -9.03 -12.72
N THR A 717 27.09 -8.30 -13.21
CA THR A 717 27.46 -7.01 -12.62
C THR A 717 26.82 -5.86 -13.38
N PRO A 718 26.23 -4.86 -12.68
CA PRO A 718 25.78 -3.65 -13.34
C PRO A 718 26.97 -2.88 -13.93
N ALA A 719 26.76 -2.19 -15.05
CA ALA A 719 27.79 -1.31 -15.63
C ALA A 719 28.07 -0.13 -14.68
N LYS A 720 27.05 0.32 -13.95
CA LYS A 720 27.19 1.39 -12.95
C LYS A 720 26.54 0.95 -11.64
N THR A 721 27.22 1.24 -10.54
CA THR A 721 26.69 1.04 -9.17
C THR A 721 26.93 2.30 -8.38
N PHE A 722 25.87 2.87 -7.84
CA PHE A 722 25.90 4.08 -7.05
C PHE A 722 25.27 3.86 -5.67
N LEU A 723 25.86 4.44 -4.64
CA LEU A 723 25.31 4.49 -3.29
C LEU A 723 25.20 5.96 -2.86
N ARG A 724 24.01 6.40 -2.45
CA ARG A 724 23.80 7.78 -2.00
C ARG A 724 23.66 7.84 -0.49
N VAL A 725 24.44 8.71 0.15
CA VAL A 725 24.35 9.01 1.58
C VAL A 725 23.66 10.35 1.74
N ARG A 726 22.35 10.33 2.05
CA ARG A 726 21.52 11.53 2.21
C ARG A 726 21.59 12.00 3.67
N LEU A 727 22.55 12.86 3.97
CA LEU A 727 22.76 13.39 5.31
C LEU A 727 21.65 14.36 5.74
N PRO A 728 21.40 14.51 7.06
CA PRO A 728 20.59 15.61 7.59
C PRO A 728 21.12 16.99 7.17
N ASP A 729 20.22 17.97 7.11
CA ASP A 729 20.55 19.33 6.68
C ASP A 729 21.70 19.91 7.51
N GLY A 730 22.64 20.57 6.83
CA GLY A 730 23.82 21.16 7.44
C GLY A 730 25.04 20.24 7.49
N TRP A 731 24.88 18.92 7.26
CA TRP A 731 25.99 17.97 7.18
C TRP A 731 26.49 17.79 5.74
N LYS A 732 27.80 17.61 5.57
CA LYS A 732 28.45 17.41 4.26
C LYS A 732 29.44 16.26 4.33
N ILE A 733 29.54 15.51 3.23
CA ILE A 733 30.57 14.49 3.06
C ILE A 733 31.88 15.16 2.67
N GLN A 734 32.93 14.85 3.40
CA GLN A 734 34.29 15.32 3.13
C GLN A 734 35.08 14.32 2.31
N GLN A 735 34.89 13.03 2.58
CA GLN A 735 35.63 11.95 1.94
C GLN A 735 34.87 10.62 2.08
N CYS A 736 35.11 9.70 1.14
CA CYS A 736 34.71 8.29 1.28
C CYS A 736 35.93 7.40 1.00
N LYS A 737 36.09 6.33 1.79
CA LYS A 737 37.13 5.32 1.65
C LYS A 737 36.59 3.90 1.76
N SER A 738 37.27 2.96 1.11
CA SER A 738 37.15 1.52 1.32
C SER A 738 38.52 0.96 1.68
N GLY A 739 38.77 0.74 2.97
CA GLY A 739 40.13 0.50 3.45
C GLY A 739 41.03 1.71 3.14
N GLU A 740 42.13 1.48 2.41
CA GLU A 740 43.07 2.53 1.96
C GLU A 740 42.61 3.20 0.64
N GLU A 741 41.63 2.61 -0.08
CA GLU A 741 41.22 3.10 -1.38
C GLU A 741 40.21 4.24 -1.26
N LYS A 742 40.50 5.36 -1.94
CA LYS A 742 39.59 6.51 -2.02
C LYS A 742 38.45 6.22 -2.99
N VAL A 743 37.22 6.41 -2.59
CA VAL A 743 35.99 6.28 -3.40
C VAL A 743 35.57 7.67 -3.85
N THR A 744 35.26 7.81 -5.15
CA THR A 744 34.73 9.07 -5.71
C THR A 744 33.32 9.33 -5.17
N VAL A 745 33.07 10.54 -4.64
CA VAL A 745 31.77 11.00 -4.19
C VAL A 745 31.38 12.25 -4.96
N LEU A 746 30.17 12.26 -5.51
CA LEU A 746 29.58 13.41 -6.19
C LEU A 746 29.04 14.44 -5.16
N ALA A 747 28.75 15.65 -5.63
CA ALA A 747 28.30 16.75 -4.77
C ALA A 747 26.99 16.46 -4.02
N ASP A 748 26.15 15.59 -4.55
CA ASP A 748 24.86 15.17 -3.97
C ASP A 748 25.00 14.02 -2.95
N GLY A 749 26.21 13.62 -2.60
CA GLY A 749 26.49 12.53 -1.67
C GLY A 749 26.50 11.14 -2.30
N THR A 750 26.51 11.03 -3.62
CA THR A 750 26.54 9.76 -4.34
C THR A 750 27.97 9.24 -4.49
N ALA A 751 28.27 8.07 -3.93
CA ALA A 751 29.52 7.34 -4.10
C ALA A 751 29.45 6.44 -5.34
N ASP A 752 30.48 6.46 -6.18
CA ASP A 752 30.60 5.59 -7.35
C ASP A 752 31.29 4.27 -6.96
N LEU A 753 30.51 3.20 -6.94
CA LEU A 753 30.93 1.85 -6.60
C LEU A 753 31.10 0.95 -7.84
N SER A 754 31.09 1.50 -9.05
CA SER A 754 31.07 0.72 -10.33
C SER A 754 32.23 -0.25 -10.51
N LYS A 755 33.38 0.06 -9.91
CA LYS A 755 34.57 -0.81 -9.97
C LYS A 755 34.62 -1.92 -8.92
N PHE A 756 33.72 -1.89 -7.92
CA PHE A 756 33.72 -2.83 -6.80
C PHE A 756 32.78 -4.01 -7.06
N ARG A 757 33.04 -5.13 -6.41
CA ARG A 757 32.26 -6.37 -6.47
C ARG A 757 32.28 -7.05 -5.11
N GLY A 758 31.23 -7.86 -4.81
CA GLY A 758 31.15 -8.60 -3.57
C GLY A 758 30.99 -7.73 -2.33
N ALA A 759 31.57 -8.16 -1.21
CA ALA A 759 31.49 -7.47 0.05
C ALA A 759 32.43 -6.24 0.10
N LEU A 760 31.89 -5.11 0.56
CA LEU A 760 32.58 -3.81 0.61
C LEU A 760 32.28 -3.09 1.93
N GLN A 761 33.33 -2.57 2.56
CA GLN A 761 33.20 -1.67 3.71
C GLN A 761 33.55 -0.26 3.28
N LEU A 762 32.66 0.70 3.56
CA LEU A 762 32.86 2.10 3.24
C LEU A 762 32.81 2.94 4.52
N GLU A 763 33.69 3.92 4.61
CA GLU A 763 33.65 4.95 5.62
C GLU A 763 33.53 6.32 4.96
N PHE A 764 32.44 7.03 5.27
CA PHE A 764 32.24 8.42 4.88
C PHE A 764 32.62 9.33 6.03
N LEU A 765 33.62 10.18 5.85
CA LEU A 765 33.95 11.25 6.79
C LEU A 765 33.04 12.43 6.51
N VAL A 766 32.37 12.95 7.54
CA VAL A 766 31.37 13.99 7.44
C VAL A 766 31.62 15.10 8.43
N SER A 767 31.19 16.32 8.11
CA SER A 767 31.21 17.48 8.99
C SER A 767 29.98 18.36 8.76
N LYS A 768 29.68 19.23 9.76
CA LYS A 768 28.66 20.28 9.58
C LYS A 768 29.20 21.43 8.72
#